data_255bf3cd773a4698d18ef50b796df815
#
_entry.id   255bf3cd773a4698d18ef50b796df815
#
_cell.length_a   1.000
_cell.length_b   1.000
_cell.length_c   1.000
_cell.angle_alpha   90.00
_cell.angle_beta   90.00
_cell.angle_gamma   90.00
#
_symmetry.space_group_name_H-M   'P 1'
#
loop_
_entity.id
_entity.type
_entity.pdbx_description
1 polymer ?
#
loop_
_entity_poly.entity_id
_entity_poly.type
_entity_poly.pdbx_seq_one_letter_code
_entity_poly.pdbx_strand_id
1 'polypeptide(L)'
;MKHGLIKVAAAIPAVKVADTKFNLIETEKQIAIAEGQGVEIIVFPELSITGYTCQDLFQQQLLLDDTEQAVIELLEFTRQLDITVIVGAPVAVGALLLNCALVIQQGKLLGIVAKTFLPNYSEFYEKRWFASSQDLRPQHILFAGNNILVTPELQIFRTSEGATFAIEICEDVWAPTPPSNHLTLAGAEIIFNLSTSDELIGKHTYLKSLLAQQSARTICGYVYSSSGFGESTQDVVFGGNALIFENGSLVKQSERFQIDPQLVISEIDIENLRSERRTNSTFVNAQRPVASGLAGITGQIDELALHVDCLPPLNPMREFTLTREFDQHPFIPKSENMQEACDEIYNIQVNGLAKRLVHTNCKSAIIGISGGLDSTLALLVTIKTFDKLGLDRKGIIGVTMPGFGTTGRTYNNAIALMEYLGVTIREIDIKASVLQHFKDIGHNPEVHDSTYENAQARERTQILMDLSNQMNGLVIGTGDLSELALGWCTYNGDHMSMYAVNAGVPKTLTQYLVRYAADTTKDENVRKTLIDIVETPISPELKPADDKGEIAQKTEDLVGPYELHDFFLYYVLRCGFRPSKIYWMAQNAFRGVYPDSVILHWMRIFFRRFFSQQFKRSCLPDGPKVGSVSLSPRGDWRMPSDAMSTNWLNELEGLS
;
A
#
# COMPACT_ATOMS: atom_id res chain seq x y z
N MET A 1 -12.86 10.78 -12.43
CA MET A 1 -11.62 10.11 -11.89
C MET A 1 -10.37 10.58 -12.63
N LYS A 2 -9.23 10.73 -11.95
CA LYS A 2 -7.90 10.96 -12.56
C LYS A 2 -6.97 9.82 -12.16
N HIS A 3 -6.35 9.17 -13.11
CA HIS A 3 -5.49 7.98 -12.90
C HIS A 3 -6.14 6.86 -12.06
N GLY A 4 -7.46 6.65 -12.22
CA GLY A 4 -8.20 5.65 -11.46
C GLY A 4 -8.54 6.03 -10.03
N LEU A 5 -8.26 7.25 -9.61
CA LEU A 5 -8.60 7.78 -8.28
C LEU A 5 -10.00 8.40 -8.29
N ILE A 6 -10.85 7.98 -7.36
CA ILE A 6 -12.16 8.57 -7.10
C ILE A 6 -12.14 9.28 -5.76
N LYS A 7 -12.61 10.53 -5.73
CA LYS A 7 -12.62 11.34 -4.51
C LYS A 7 -13.91 11.13 -3.74
N VAL A 8 -13.77 10.66 -2.50
CA VAL A 8 -14.89 10.35 -1.59
C VAL A 8 -14.82 11.17 -0.32
N ALA A 9 -15.97 11.36 0.32
CA ALA A 9 -16.07 12.03 1.61
C ALA A 9 -16.95 11.26 2.58
N ALA A 10 -16.56 11.24 3.86
CA ALA A 10 -17.38 10.86 5.00
C ALA A 10 -17.65 12.09 5.85
N ALA A 11 -18.91 12.47 5.99
CA ALA A 11 -19.36 13.66 6.69
C ALA A 11 -19.84 13.33 8.11
N ILE A 12 -19.54 14.21 9.06
CA ILE A 12 -20.11 14.21 10.40
C ILE A 12 -20.79 15.57 10.58
N PRO A 13 -22.06 15.73 10.18
CA PRO A 13 -22.78 16.99 10.31
C PRO A 13 -23.13 17.26 11.77
N ALA A 14 -23.47 18.53 12.10
CA ALA A 14 -24.20 18.81 13.30
C ALA A 14 -25.64 18.28 13.17
N VAL A 15 -26.15 17.68 14.24
CA VAL A 15 -27.47 17.05 14.27
C VAL A 15 -28.31 17.65 15.43
N LYS A 16 -29.61 17.77 15.20
CA LYS A 16 -30.62 17.94 16.26
C LYS A 16 -31.69 16.88 16.12
N VAL A 17 -31.92 16.14 17.18
CA VAL A 17 -32.89 15.03 17.18
C VAL A 17 -34.26 15.52 16.81
N ALA A 18 -34.87 14.91 15.79
CA ALA A 18 -36.19 15.21 15.23
C ALA A 18 -36.36 16.63 14.61
N ASP A 19 -35.28 17.39 14.41
CA ASP A 19 -35.31 18.67 13.70
C ASP A 19 -34.82 18.49 12.26
N THR A 20 -35.68 17.95 11.41
CA THR A 20 -35.35 17.61 10.00
C THR A 20 -34.87 18.81 9.21
N LYS A 21 -35.43 20.01 9.49
CA LYS A 21 -35.04 21.25 8.80
C LYS A 21 -33.64 21.70 9.17
N PHE A 22 -33.26 21.64 10.44
CA PHE A 22 -31.89 21.94 10.88
C PHE A 22 -30.92 20.95 10.27
N ASN A 23 -31.21 19.65 10.33
CA ASN A 23 -30.36 18.58 9.82
C ASN A 23 -30.19 18.69 8.31
N LEU A 24 -31.23 19.06 7.56
CA LEU A 24 -31.12 19.33 6.13
C LEU A 24 -30.12 20.46 5.84
N ILE A 25 -30.28 21.63 6.53
CA ILE A 25 -29.38 22.78 6.33
C ILE A 25 -27.91 22.40 6.60
N GLU A 26 -27.64 21.65 7.65
CA GLU A 26 -26.27 21.20 7.97
C GLU A 26 -25.76 20.19 6.95
N THR A 27 -26.62 19.32 6.44
CA THR A 27 -26.29 18.38 5.34
C THR A 27 -25.94 19.15 4.06
N GLU A 28 -26.75 20.14 3.66
CA GLU A 28 -26.50 20.98 2.48
C GLU A 28 -25.20 21.76 2.58
N LYS A 29 -24.81 22.27 3.76
CA LYS A 29 -23.52 22.93 3.99
C LYS A 29 -22.34 21.97 3.73
N GLN A 30 -22.42 20.75 4.25
CA GLN A 30 -21.35 19.75 4.04
C GLN A 30 -21.25 19.34 2.56
N ILE A 31 -22.40 19.18 1.88
CA ILE A 31 -22.45 18.89 0.44
C ILE A 31 -21.80 20.03 -0.35
N ALA A 32 -22.13 21.29 -0.07
CA ALA A 32 -21.55 22.43 -0.76
C ALA A 32 -20.02 22.52 -0.58
N ILE A 33 -19.51 22.24 0.62
CA ILE A 33 -18.07 22.19 0.90
C ILE A 33 -17.42 21.04 0.12
N ALA A 34 -18.00 19.84 0.14
CA ALA A 34 -17.50 18.67 -0.55
C ALA A 34 -17.48 18.87 -2.07
N GLU A 35 -18.57 19.39 -2.64
CA GLU A 35 -18.68 19.76 -4.06
C GLU A 35 -17.60 20.75 -4.45
N GLY A 36 -17.39 21.80 -3.65
CA GLY A 36 -16.34 22.82 -3.87
C GLY A 36 -14.91 22.22 -3.87
N GLN A 37 -14.69 21.10 -3.18
CA GLN A 37 -13.41 20.38 -3.12
C GLN A 37 -13.27 19.25 -4.15
N GLY A 38 -14.24 19.08 -5.03
CA GLY A 38 -14.18 18.07 -6.09
C GLY A 38 -14.53 16.66 -5.65
N VAL A 39 -15.26 16.49 -4.54
CA VAL A 39 -15.75 15.19 -4.10
C VAL A 39 -16.76 14.64 -5.10
N GLU A 40 -16.63 13.36 -5.44
CA GLU A 40 -17.51 12.66 -6.37
C GLU A 40 -18.66 11.94 -5.63
N ILE A 41 -18.39 11.40 -4.43
CA ILE A 41 -19.38 10.72 -3.60
C ILE A 41 -19.21 11.12 -2.14
N ILE A 42 -20.27 11.55 -1.49
CA ILE A 42 -20.31 11.88 -0.06
C ILE A 42 -21.31 10.97 0.67
N VAL A 43 -20.91 10.48 1.85
CA VAL A 43 -21.79 9.70 2.74
C VAL A 43 -21.98 10.43 4.07
N PHE A 44 -23.21 10.43 4.53
CA PHE A 44 -23.66 10.94 5.83
C PHE A 44 -23.96 9.80 6.80
N PRO A 45 -24.09 10.07 8.12
CA PRO A 45 -24.46 9.07 9.10
C PRO A 45 -25.85 8.45 8.87
N GLU A 46 -26.08 7.32 9.51
CA GLU A 46 -27.36 6.64 9.57
C GLU A 46 -28.44 7.55 10.14
N LEU A 47 -29.61 7.57 9.49
CA LEU A 47 -30.77 8.41 9.88
C LEU A 47 -30.41 9.90 10.06
N SER A 48 -29.44 10.42 9.35
CA SER A 48 -28.90 11.78 9.51
C SER A 48 -29.94 12.89 9.29
N ILE A 49 -30.99 12.63 8.52
CA ILE A 49 -32.08 13.63 8.28
C ILE A 49 -32.95 13.83 9.53
N THR A 50 -33.20 12.78 10.30
CA THR A 50 -33.99 12.83 11.53
C THR A 50 -33.19 12.95 12.81
N GLY A 51 -31.93 12.46 12.78
CA GLY A 51 -31.22 11.95 13.92
C GLY A 51 -31.62 10.50 14.21
N TYR A 52 -30.66 9.71 14.68
CA TYR A 52 -30.86 8.29 15.02
C TYR A 52 -31.67 8.10 16.30
N THR A 53 -31.47 8.98 17.28
CA THR A 53 -31.99 8.83 18.64
C THR A 53 -33.43 9.37 18.82
N CYS A 54 -34.23 9.40 17.75
CA CYS A 54 -35.63 9.83 17.78
C CYS A 54 -36.58 8.88 18.55
N GLN A 55 -36.17 7.64 18.80
CA GLN A 55 -36.96 6.64 19.56
C GLN A 55 -38.39 6.49 19.02
N ASP A 56 -39.43 6.52 19.90
CA ASP A 56 -40.83 6.35 19.50
C ASP A 56 -41.37 7.48 18.63
N LEU A 57 -40.62 8.59 18.44
CA LEU A 57 -40.98 9.63 17.47
C LEU A 57 -40.98 9.10 16.04
N PHE A 58 -40.25 8.03 15.72
CA PHE A 58 -40.33 7.34 14.42
C PHE A 58 -41.75 6.82 14.11
N GLN A 59 -42.61 6.63 15.11
CA GLN A 59 -44.02 6.24 14.92
C GLN A 59 -44.95 7.44 14.67
N GLN A 60 -44.40 8.67 14.67
CA GLN A 60 -45.20 9.88 14.43
C GLN A 60 -45.21 10.25 12.95
N GLN A 61 -46.42 10.30 12.36
CA GLN A 61 -46.58 10.62 10.94
C GLN A 61 -45.97 11.98 10.58
N LEU A 62 -46.07 12.98 11.48
CA LEU A 62 -45.47 14.28 11.26
C LEU A 62 -43.95 14.20 10.99
N LEU A 63 -43.22 13.37 11.76
CA LEU A 63 -41.77 13.22 11.56
C LEU A 63 -41.47 12.57 10.21
N LEU A 64 -42.28 11.61 9.76
CA LEU A 64 -42.12 10.96 8.46
C LEU A 64 -42.44 11.92 7.30
N ASP A 65 -43.51 12.72 7.42
CA ASP A 65 -43.91 13.73 6.43
C ASP A 65 -42.83 14.82 6.31
N ASP A 66 -42.34 15.35 7.45
CA ASP A 66 -41.24 16.33 7.47
C ASP A 66 -39.93 15.78 6.94
N THR A 67 -39.67 14.47 7.13
CA THR A 67 -38.52 13.80 6.55
C THR A 67 -38.62 13.72 5.03
N GLU A 68 -39.77 13.32 4.49
CA GLU A 68 -40.01 13.28 3.05
C GLU A 68 -39.91 14.69 2.45
N GLN A 69 -40.42 15.71 3.12
CA GLN A 69 -40.30 17.11 2.69
C GLN A 69 -38.82 17.56 2.66
N ALA A 70 -38.02 17.21 3.66
CA ALA A 70 -36.61 17.52 3.69
C ALA A 70 -35.84 16.83 2.53
N VAL A 71 -36.22 15.59 2.17
CA VAL A 71 -35.67 14.92 1.00
C VAL A 71 -36.02 15.60 -0.30
N ILE A 72 -37.26 16.10 -0.45
CA ILE A 72 -37.70 16.90 -1.61
C ILE A 72 -36.83 18.16 -1.76
N GLU A 73 -36.58 18.87 -0.66
CA GLU A 73 -35.74 20.07 -0.64
C GLU A 73 -34.28 19.72 -0.99
N LEU A 74 -33.77 18.62 -0.47
CA LEU A 74 -32.40 18.10 -0.80
C LEU A 74 -32.28 17.72 -2.27
N LEU A 75 -33.29 17.11 -2.88
CA LEU A 75 -33.36 16.85 -4.31
C LEU A 75 -33.24 18.13 -5.11
N GLU A 76 -34.00 19.18 -4.73
CA GLU A 76 -33.91 20.48 -5.41
C GLU A 76 -32.54 21.13 -5.25
N PHE A 77 -31.95 21.08 -4.05
CA PHE A 77 -30.64 21.62 -3.74
C PHE A 77 -29.55 20.96 -4.61
N THR A 78 -29.62 19.63 -4.79
CA THR A 78 -28.59 18.86 -5.54
C THR A 78 -28.74 18.95 -7.06
N ARG A 79 -29.77 19.58 -7.59
CA ARG A 79 -30.12 19.61 -9.03
C ARG A 79 -28.98 20.08 -9.95
N GLN A 80 -28.17 21.02 -9.47
CA GLN A 80 -27.07 21.61 -10.24
C GLN A 80 -25.69 21.19 -9.72
N LEU A 81 -25.62 20.11 -8.93
CA LEU A 81 -24.38 19.57 -8.36
C LEU A 81 -24.01 18.25 -9.02
N ASP A 82 -22.70 18.01 -9.18
CA ASP A 82 -22.16 16.77 -9.75
C ASP A 82 -22.03 15.64 -8.72
N ILE A 83 -21.92 16.00 -7.44
CA ILE A 83 -21.68 15.07 -6.34
C ILE A 83 -22.85 14.09 -6.17
N THR A 84 -22.51 12.81 -5.98
CA THR A 84 -23.47 11.79 -5.51
C THR A 84 -23.55 11.85 -4.00
N VAL A 85 -24.76 11.97 -3.46
CA VAL A 85 -25.03 12.14 -2.03
C VAL A 85 -25.72 10.89 -1.49
N ILE A 86 -25.19 10.35 -0.38
CA ILE A 86 -25.76 9.20 0.34
C ILE A 86 -26.14 9.66 1.74
N VAL A 87 -27.47 9.74 2.02
CA VAL A 87 -28.01 10.19 3.32
C VAL A 87 -28.90 9.14 3.94
N GLY A 88 -28.94 9.10 5.28
CA GLY A 88 -29.80 8.20 6.04
C GLY A 88 -31.16 8.83 6.36
N ALA A 89 -32.27 8.10 6.11
CA ALA A 89 -33.61 8.52 6.43
C ALA A 89 -34.55 7.33 6.70
N PRO A 90 -35.58 7.46 7.54
CA PRO A 90 -36.66 6.49 7.66
C PRO A 90 -37.57 6.55 6.42
N VAL A 91 -37.94 5.37 5.88
CA VAL A 91 -38.84 5.26 4.72
C VAL A 91 -39.98 4.30 5.04
N ALA A 92 -41.22 4.75 4.89
CA ALA A 92 -42.40 3.91 5.04
C ALA A 92 -42.69 3.14 3.73
N VAL A 93 -42.84 1.83 3.81
CA VAL A 93 -43.17 0.96 2.67
C VAL A 93 -44.36 0.09 3.05
N GLY A 94 -45.56 0.47 2.67
CA GLY A 94 -46.77 -0.20 3.10
C GLY A 94 -46.93 -0.16 4.63
N ALA A 95 -46.93 -1.32 5.28
CA ALA A 95 -47.01 -1.42 6.74
C ALA A 95 -45.64 -1.47 7.44
N LEU A 96 -44.54 -1.41 6.68
CA LEU A 96 -43.20 -1.46 7.20
C LEU A 96 -42.62 -0.04 7.29
N LEU A 97 -41.84 0.23 8.35
CA LEU A 97 -40.95 1.35 8.43
C LEU A 97 -39.53 0.84 8.33
N LEU A 98 -38.74 1.40 7.45
CA LEU A 98 -37.37 0.96 7.14
C LEU A 98 -36.34 2.01 7.48
N ASN A 99 -35.21 1.60 8.01
CA ASN A 99 -34.00 2.42 8.11
C ASN A 99 -33.24 2.33 6.79
N CYS A 100 -33.15 3.45 6.06
CA CYS A 100 -32.68 3.44 4.68
C CYS A 100 -31.53 4.43 4.43
N ALA A 101 -30.70 4.08 3.46
CA ALA A 101 -29.81 5.00 2.78
C ALA A 101 -30.43 5.42 1.43
N LEU A 102 -30.47 6.70 1.17
CA LEU A 102 -30.96 7.32 -0.06
C LEU A 102 -29.76 7.75 -0.91
N VAL A 103 -29.73 7.35 -2.18
CA VAL A 103 -28.69 7.75 -3.14
C VAL A 103 -29.29 8.82 -4.05
N ILE A 104 -28.73 10.02 -3.99
CA ILE A 104 -29.21 11.20 -4.67
C ILE A 104 -28.12 11.78 -5.56
N GLN A 105 -28.47 12.16 -6.79
CA GLN A 105 -27.59 12.89 -7.70
C GLN A 105 -28.38 13.79 -8.65
N GLN A 106 -27.95 15.02 -8.84
CA GLN A 106 -28.53 15.97 -9.80
C GLN A 106 -30.07 16.07 -9.70
N GLY A 107 -30.58 16.17 -8.47
CA GLY A 107 -32.03 16.29 -8.20
C GLY A 107 -32.84 15.00 -8.41
N LYS A 108 -32.16 13.83 -8.58
CA LYS A 108 -32.85 12.54 -8.76
C LYS A 108 -32.51 11.59 -7.61
N LEU A 109 -33.51 10.87 -7.15
CA LEU A 109 -33.37 9.74 -6.25
C LEU A 109 -33.03 8.51 -7.10
N LEU A 110 -31.79 8.04 -7.01
CA LEU A 110 -31.29 6.92 -7.81
C LEU A 110 -31.62 5.56 -7.20
N GLY A 111 -31.67 5.46 -5.86
CA GLY A 111 -31.95 4.22 -5.17
C GLY A 111 -32.23 4.40 -3.69
N ILE A 112 -32.91 3.41 -3.10
CA ILE A 112 -33.15 3.29 -1.67
C ILE A 112 -32.62 1.93 -1.23
N VAL A 113 -31.64 1.94 -0.30
CA VAL A 113 -31.06 0.74 0.28
C VAL A 113 -31.51 0.61 1.73
N ALA A 114 -32.24 -0.44 2.06
CA ALA A 114 -32.73 -0.67 3.41
C ALA A 114 -31.75 -1.52 4.23
N LYS A 115 -31.62 -1.21 5.53
CA LYS A 115 -30.78 -1.95 6.49
C LYS A 115 -31.19 -3.42 6.60
N THR A 116 -30.21 -4.32 6.60
CA THR A 116 -30.44 -5.76 6.64
C THR A 116 -30.49 -6.29 8.08
N PHE A 117 -29.48 -5.95 8.87
CA PHE A 117 -29.39 -6.43 10.26
C PHE A 117 -29.74 -5.28 11.22
N LEU A 118 -30.79 -5.53 12.03
CA LEU A 118 -31.26 -4.55 13.02
C LEU A 118 -30.75 -4.98 14.41
N PRO A 119 -29.88 -4.19 15.07
CA PRO A 119 -29.43 -4.54 16.42
C PRO A 119 -30.62 -4.50 17.40
N ASN A 120 -30.75 -5.55 18.21
CA ASN A 120 -31.81 -5.69 19.20
C ASN A 120 -31.29 -6.41 20.45
N TYR A 121 -30.25 -5.82 21.03
CA TYR A 121 -29.55 -6.31 22.23
C TYR A 121 -28.91 -5.10 22.96
N SER A 122 -28.67 -5.28 24.27
CA SER A 122 -28.12 -4.24 25.15
C SER A 122 -28.84 -2.89 25.00
N GLU A 123 -28.13 -1.82 24.65
CA GLU A 123 -28.64 -0.47 24.41
C GLU A 123 -29.43 -0.31 23.10
N PHE A 124 -29.34 -1.29 22.18
CA PHE A 124 -30.00 -1.23 20.88
C PHE A 124 -31.31 -2.03 20.87
N TYR A 125 -32.35 -1.41 20.31
CA TYR A 125 -33.71 -2.00 20.18
C TYR A 125 -34.42 -1.53 18.91
N GLU A 126 -33.69 -1.49 17.78
CA GLU A 126 -34.19 -0.98 16.48
C GLU A 126 -35.42 -1.76 15.97
N LYS A 127 -35.56 -3.05 16.28
CA LYS A 127 -36.74 -3.84 15.90
C LYS A 127 -38.07 -3.30 16.53
N ARG A 128 -37.97 -2.38 17.47
CA ARG A 128 -39.16 -1.69 17.99
C ARG A 128 -39.79 -0.76 16.94
N TRP A 129 -38.97 -0.22 16.05
CA TRP A 129 -39.40 0.78 15.07
C TRP A 129 -39.28 0.31 13.63
N PHE A 130 -38.24 -0.41 13.30
CA PHE A 130 -37.85 -0.74 11.93
C PHE A 130 -38.00 -2.23 11.62
N ALA A 131 -38.35 -2.51 10.36
CA ALA A 131 -38.26 -3.83 9.74
C ALA A 131 -36.96 -4.01 8.98
N SER A 132 -36.52 -5.26 8.82
CA SER A 132 -35.35 -5.65 8.02
C SER A 132 -35.65 -5.53 6.52
N SER A 133 -34.61 -5.27 5.72
CA SER A 133 -34.70 -5.42 4.25
C SER A 133 -35.17 -6.81 3.84
N GLN A 134 -34.89 -7.85 4.62
CA GLN A 134 -35.31 -9.24 4.38
C GLN A 134 -36.84 -9.45 4.49
N ASP A 135 -37.55 -8.54 5.15
CA ASP A 135 -39.00 -8.57 5.26
C ASP A 135 -39.70 -7.91 4.04
N LEU A 136 -38.91 -7.29 3.15
CA LEU A 136 -39.40 -6.63 1.95
C LEU A 136 -39.77 -7.62 0.85
N ARG A 137 -40.74 -7.19 0.05
CA ARG A 137 -40.95 -7.68 -1.32
C ARG A 137 -40.62 -6.57 -2.30
N PRO A 138 -39.96 -6.86 -3.44
CA PRO A 138 -39.71 -5.84 -4.45
C PRO A 138 -40.99 -5.13 -4.85
N GLN A 139 -41.05 -3.82 -4.70
CA GLN A 139 -42.19 -3.01 -5.06
C GLN A 139 -41.83 -1.54 -5.35
N HIS A 140 -42.59 -0.91 -6.21
CA HIS A 140 -42.46 0.51 -6.44
C HIS A 140 -43.26 1.31 -5.41
N ILE A 141 -42.70 2.36 -4.87
CA ILE A 141 -43.33 3.32 -4.00
C ILE A 141 -43.22 4.73 -4.57
N LEU A 142 -44.17 5.61 -4.22
CA LEU A 142 -43.99 7.03 -4.43
C LEU A 142 -43.34 7.62 -3.18
N PHE A 143 -42.14 8.16 -3.32
CA PHE A 143 -41.40 8.79 -2.22
C PHE A 143 -40.66 10.02 -2.73
N ALA A 144 -40.80 11.14 -2.06
CA ALA A 144 -40.24 12.43 -2.43
C ALA A 144 -40.50 12.80 -3.92
N GLY A 145 -41.72 12.53 -4.38
CA GLY A 145 -42.13 12.78 -5.77
C GLY A 145 -41.54 11.80 -6.82
N ASN A 146 -40.82 10.79 -6.41
CA ASN A 146 -40.18 9.79 -7.31
C ASN A 146 -40.91 8.45 -7.20
N ASN A 147 -41.14 7.79 -8.33
CA ASN A 147 -41.58 6.40 -8.36
C ASN A 147 -40.33 5.49 -8.35
N ILE A 148 -39.96 4.96 -7.18
CA ILE A 148 -38.72 4.28 -6.92
C ILE A 148 -38.96 2.82 -6.51
N LEU A 149 -38.10 1.91 -7.01
CA LEU A 149 -38.10 0.49 -6.60
C LEU A 149 -37.43 0.38 -5.23
N VAL A 150 -38.11 -0.27 -4.28
CA VAL A 150 -37.54 -0.70 -3.01
C VAL A 150 -37.51 -2.23 -3.01
N THR A 151 -36.34 -2.81 -2.75
CA THR A 151 -36.09 -4.24 -2.92
C THR A 151 -35.10 -4.75 -1.86
N PRO A 152 -35.19 -6.03 -1.43
CA PRO A 152 -34.17 -6.68 -0.63
C PRO A 152 -32.93 -7.10 -1.44
N GLU A 153 -32.98 -6.99 -2.77
CA GLU A 153 -31.88 -7.37 -3.63
C GLU A 153 -30.66 -6.47 -3.45
N LEU A 154 -29.47 -6.99 -3.72
CA LEU A 154 -28.23 -6.24 -3.70
C LEU A 154 -28.27 -5.12 -4.74
N GLN A 155 -27.90 -3.91 -4.34
CA GLN A 155 -27.86 -2.75 -5.24
C GLN A 155 -26.42 -2.28 -5.42
N ILE A 156 -25.97 -2.18 -6.69
CA ILE A 156 -24.66 -1.69 -7.08
C ILE A 156 -24.83 -0.46 -7.94
N PHE A 157 -24.25 0.64 -7.52
CA PHE A 157 -24.25 1.91 -8.23
C PHE A 157 -22.98 2.03 -9.06
N ARG A 158 -23.10 2.51 -10.29
CA ARG A 158 -21.99 2.68 -11.22
C ARG A 158 -21.85 4.15 -11.60
N THR A 159 -20.70 4.74 -11.31
CA THR A 159 -20.39 6.10 -11.77
C THR A 159 -20.22 6.13 -13.29
N SER A 160 -20.42 7.32 -13.90
CA SER A 160 -20.23 7.50 -15.35
C SER A 160 -18.81 7.14 -15.84
N GLU A 161 -17.83 7.18 -14.96
CA GLU A 161 -16.43 6.80 -15.26
C GLU A 161 -16.13 5.33 -14.94
N GLY A 162 -17.15 4.56 -14.56
CA GLY A 162 -17.10 3.10 -14.41
C GLY A 162 -16.55 2.59 -13.07
N ALA A 163 -16.44 3.42 -12.04
CA ALA A 163 -16.26 2.95 -10.67
C ALA A 163 -17.60 2.45 -10.12
N THR A 164 -17.57 1.40 -9.30
CA THR A 164 -18.78 0.79 -8.72
C THR A 164 -18.76 0.90 -7.21
N PHE A 165 -19.90 1.23 -6.63
CA PHE A 165 -20.04 1.31 -5.18
C PHE A 165 -21.36 0.68 -4.71
N ALA A 166 -21.40 0.34 -3.43
CA ALA A 166 -22.58 -0.18 -2.78
C ALA A 166 -22.65 0.30 -1.32
N ILE A 167 -23.76 0.01 -0.67
CA ILE A 167 -24.09 0.57 0.64
C ILE A 167 -24.49 -0.55 1.59
N GLU A 168 -24.02 -0.44 2.83
CA GLU A 168 -24.56 -1.19 3.97
C GLU A 168 -24.71 -0.22 5.16
N ILE A 169 -25.51 -0.59 6.16
CA ILE A 169 -25.90 0.34 7.22
C ILE A 169 -25.51 -0.23 8.58
N CYS A 170 -24.62 0.46 9.27
CA CYS A 170 -24.24 0.28 10.67
C CYS A 170 -24.02 -1.19 11.06
N GLU A 171 -25.01 -1.82 11.72
CA GLU A 171 -24.97 -3.22 12.20
C GLU A 171 -24.64 -4.23 11.10
N ASP A 172 -24.91 -3.91 9.86
CA ASP A 172 -24.64 -4.80 8.73
C ASP A 172 -23.18 -5.26 8.72
N VAL A 173 -22.20 -4.37 9.03
CA VAL A 173 -20.77 -4.72 9.07
C VAL A 173 -20.39 -5.61 10.28
N TRP A 174 -21.18 -5.57 11.36
CA TRP A 174 -20.94 -6.37 12.57
C TRP A 174 -21.47 -7.79 12.44
N ALA A 175 -22.35 -8.04 11.48
CA ALA A 175 -22.89 -9.36 11.22
C ALA A 175 -21.79 -10.37 10.82
N PRO A 176 -21.95 -11.67 11.18
CA PRO A 176 -20.99 -12.71 10.76
C PRO A 176 -20.80 -12.80 9.24
N THR A 177 -21.86 -12.50 8.48
CA THR A 177 -21.84 -12.42 7.02
C THR A 177 -22.44 -11.07 6.60
N PRO A 178 -21.63 -9.99 6.56
CA PRO A 178 -22.10 -8.68 6.19
C PRO A 178 -22.51 -8.61 4.71
N PRO A 179 -23.49 -7.77 4.33
CA PRO A 179 -23.90 -7.55 2.95
C PRO A 179 -22.74 -7.20 2.03
N SER A 180 -21.75 -6.45 2.52
CA SER A 180 -20.54 -6.08 1.77
C SER A 180 -19.75 -7.27 1.23
N ASN A 181 -19.82 -8.48 1.83
CA ASN A 181 -19.22 -9.68 1.26
C ASN A 181 -19.85 -10.02 -0.11
N HIS A 182 -21.17 -10.01 -0.19
CA HIS A 182 -21.90 -10.31 -1.42
C HIS A 182 -21.81 -9.16 -2.42
N LEU A 183 -21.93 -7.92 -1.95
CA LEU A 183 -21.83 -6.72 -2.78
C LEU A 183 -20.49 -6.62 -3.50
N THR A 184 -19.37 -6.91 -2.81
CA THR A 184 -18.04 -6.85 -3.42
C THR A 184 -17.79 -8.01 -4.37
N LEU A 185 -18.29 -9.21 -4.09
CA LEU A 185 -18.23 -10.35 -5.01
C LEU A 185 -19.11 -10.11 -6.25
N ALA A 186 -20.20 -9.37 -6.12
CA ALA A 186 -21.06 -8.93 -7.23
C ALA A 186 -20.48 -7.73 -8.00
N GLY A 187 -19.34 -7.17 -7.58
CA GLY A 187 -18.60 -6.19 -8.36
C GLY A 187 -18.43 -4.82 -7.71
N ALA A 188 -19.01 -4.55 -6.52
CA ALA A 188 -18.78 -3.28 -5.84
C ALA A 188 -17.31 -3.10 -5.45
N GLU A 189 -16.72 -1.95 -5.80
CA GLU A 189 -15.32 -1.62 -5.53
C GLU A 189 -15.18 -0.75 -4.27
N ILE A 190 -16.24 0.01 -3.93
CA ILE A 190 -16.31 0.82 -2.73
C ILE A 190 -17.57 0.44 -1.96
N ILE A 191 -17.45 0.30 -0.65
CA ILE A 191 -18.56 0.18 0.28
C ILE A 191 -18.68 1.44 1.10
N PHE A 192 -19.88 2.04 1.12
CA PHE A 192 -20.24 3.13 2.01
C PHE A 192 -21.08 2.58 3.16
N ASN A 193 -20.69 2.90 4.38
CA ASN A 193 -21.41 2.49 5.58
C ASN A 193 -21.87 3.72 6.35
N LEU A 194 -23.21 3.88 6.42
CA LEU A 194 -23.87 4.88 7.24
C LEU A 194 -24.05 4.30 8.64
N SER A 195 -23.58 4.97 9.66
CA SER A 195 -23.59 4.44 11.01
C SER A 195 -24.03 5.48 12.04
N THR A 196 -24.56 4.99 13.15
CA THR A 196 -24.71 5.74 14.40
C THR A 196 -24.37 4.79 15.54
N SER A 197 -23.07 4.58 15.73
CA SER A 197 -22.54 3.68 16.74
C SER A 197 -22.07 4.45 17.95
N ASP A 198 -22.57 4.07 19.12
CA ASP A 198 -22.18 4.63 20.41
C ASP A 198 -20.71 4.34 20.76
N GLU A 199 -20.18 5.09 21.72
CA GLU A 199 -18.80 4.96 22.17
C GLU A 199 -18.73 4.19 23.49
N LEU A 200 -17.93 3.12 23.47
CA LEU A 200 -17.52 2.35 24.65
C LEU A 200 -15.99 2.27 24.71
N ILE A 201 -15.45 2.06 25.91
CA ILE A 201 -14.00 1.89 26.09
C ILE A 201 -13.51 0.70 25.25
N GLY A 202 -12.56 0.95 24.35
CA GLY A 202 -11.98 -0.07 23.47
C GLY A 202 -12.75 -0.35 22.17
N LYS A 203 -14.00 0.09 22.02
CA LYS A 203 -14.83 -0.14 20.84
C LYS A 203 -14.23 0.47 19.57
N HIS A 204 -13.64 1.66 19.65
CA HIS A 204 -13.00 2.29 18.50
C HIS A 204 -11.84 1.47 17.91
N THR A 205 -11.00 0.89 18.78
CA THR A 205 -9.89 0.00 18.31
C THR A 205 -10.44 -1.25 17.64
N TYR A 206 -11.48 -1.83 18.20
CA TYR A 206 -12.18 -2.97 17.59
C TYR A 206 -12.81 -2.58 16.25
N LEU A 207 -13.53 -1.45 16.18
CA LEU A 207 -14.13 -0.93 14.94
C LEU A 207 -13.08 -0.75 13.84
N LYS A 208 -11.95 -0.10 14.14
CA LYS A 208 -10.86 0.07 13.17
C LYS A 208 -10.34 -1.28 12.65
N SER A 209 -10.17 -2.25 13.52
CA SER A 209 -9.72 -3.61 13.15
C SER A 209 -10.77 -4.32 12.28
N LEU A 210 -12.05 -4.18 12.61
CA LEU A 210 -13.16 -4.76 11.86
C LEU A 210 -13.22 -4.19 10.43
N LEU A 211 -13.19 -2.86 10.30
CA LEU A 211 -13.24 -2.18 8.99
C LEU A 211 -12.00 -2.45 8.16
N ALA A 212 -10.81 -2.47 8.77
CA ALA A 212 -9.57 -2.83 8.09
C ALA A 212 -9.64 -4.26 7.53
N GLN A 213 -10.10 -5.23 8.34
CA GLN A 213 -10.27 -6.62 7.88
C GLN A 213 -11.33 -6.75 6.80
N GLN A 214 -12.46 -6.05 6.93
CA GLN A 214 -13.53 -6.08 5.93
C GLN A 214 -13.04 -5.52 4.59
N SER A 215 -12.38 -4.37 4.60
CA SER A 215 -11.78 -3.76 3.41
C SER A 215 -10.72 -4.68 2.77
N ALA A 216 -9.82 -5.29 3.57
CA ALA A 216 -8.77 -6.19 3.08
C ALA A 216 -9.32 -7.48 2.49
N ARG A 217 -10.24 -8.14 3.23
CA ARG A 217 -10.82 -9.44 2.82
C ARG A 217 -11.61 -9.33 1.52
N THR A 218 -12.31 -8.22 1.33
CA THR A 218 -13.15 -7.97 0.16
C THR A 218 -12.43 -7.16 -0.93
N ILE A 219 -11.18 -6.76 -0.70
CA ILE A 219 -10.35 -5.96 -1.61
C ILE A 219 -11.15 -4.77 -2.13
N CYS A 220 -11.57 -3.90 -1.21
CA CYS A 220 -12.41 -2.74 -1.53
C CYS A 220 -11.96 -1.46 -0.82
N GLY A 221 -12.39 -0.31 -1.32
CA GLY A 221 -12.50 0.91 -0.54
C GLY A 221 -13.64 0.77 0.47
N TYR A 222 -13.44 1.21 1.70
CA TYR A 222 -14.50 1.19 2.72
C TYR A 222 -14.60 2.55 3.38
N VAL A 223 -15.73 3.21 3.20
CA VAL A 223 -16.00 4.57 3.67
C VAL A 223 -17.08 4.51 4.74
N TYR A 224 -16.70 4.80 5.97
CA TYR A 224 -17.56 4.73 7.15
C TYR A 224 -17.83 6.13 7.68
N SER A 225 -19.09 6.46 7.91
CA SER A 225 -19.52 7.71 8.52
C SER A 225 -20.48 7.44 9.69
N SER A 226 -20.13 7.90 10.88
CA SER A 226 -20.95 7.72 12.10
C SER A 226 -21.24 9.04 12.76
N SER A 227 -22.45 9.16 13.31
CA SER A 227 -22.92 10.34 14.03
C SER A 227 -21.99 10.75 15.17
N GLY A 228 -21.93 12.06 15.40
CA GLY A 228 -21.15 12.68 16.45
C GLY A 228 -22.01 13.49 17.41
N PHE A 229 -21.51 14.67 17.77
CA PHE A 229 -22.21 15.59 18.66
C PHE A 229 -23.55 16.04 18.08
N GLY A 230 -24.62 15.94 18.89
CA GLY A 230 -26.00 16.36 18.49
C GLY A 230 -27.04 15.25 18.65
N GLU A 231 -26.63 13.98 18.64
CA GLU A 231 -27.52 12.89 19.04
C GLU A 231 -27.81 12.92 20.54
N SER A 232 -28.92 12.28 20.97
CA SER A 232 -29.28 12.24 22.37
C SER A 232 -28.24 11.50 23.21
N THR A 233 -27.90 12.07 24.36
CA THR A 233 -26.99 11.48 25.35
C THR A 233 -27.74 10.92 26.56
N GLN A 234 -28.96 10.44 26.39
CA GLN A 234 -29.75 9.89 27.46
C GLN A 234 -29.09 8.75 28.17
N ASP A 235 -28.56 7.78 27.41
CA ASP A 235 -27.83 6.59 27.94
C ASP A 235 -26.50 6.35 27.28
N VAL A 236 -26.24 6.86 26.06
CA VAL A 236 -25.09 6.62 25.22
C VAL A 236 -24.50 7.91 24.68
N VAL A 237 -23.24 7.86 24.21
CA VAL A 237 -22.55 9.02 23.60
C VAL A 237 -22.02 8.59 22.23
N PHE A 238 -22.07 9.51 21.27
CA PHE A 238 -21.59 9.28 19.91
C PHE A 238 -20.34 10.13 19.66
N GLY A 239 -19.28 9.47 19.18
CA GLY A 239 -17.96 10.07 19.10
C GLY A 239 -17.62 10.76 17.79
N GLY A 240 -18.42 10.56 16.74
CA GLY A 240 -18.14 11.10 15.42
C GLY A 240 -16.96 10.39 14.74
N ASN A 241 -17.17 9.15 14.25
CA ASN A 241 -16.17 8.40 13.53
C ASN A 241 -16.40 8.51 12.01
N ALA A 242 -15.49 9.14 11.29
CA ALA A 242 -15.39 9.04 9.84
C ALA A 242 -14.06 8.37 9.49
N LEU A 243 -14.12 7.23 8.80
CA LEU A 243 -12.96 6.37 8.52
C LEU A 243 -12.98 5.97 7.04
N ILE A 244 -11.85 6.14 6.36
CA ILE A 244 -11.67 5.73 4.97
C ILE A 244 -10.55 4.69 4.92
N PHE A 245 -10.90 3.48 4.49
CA PHE A 245 -9.95 2.38 4.28
C PHE A 245 -9.85 2.03 2.80
N GLU A 246 -8.69 1.53 2.38
CA GLU A 246 -8.45 0.97 1.07
C GLU A 246 -7.63 -0.32 1.22
N ASN A 247 -8.20 -1.44 0.81
CA ASN A 247 -7.56 -2.76 0.87
C ASN A 247 -6.88 -3.03 2.23
N GLY A 248 -7.59 -2.73 3.33
CA GLY A 248 -7.15 -2.93 4.71
C GLY A 248 -6.31 -1.80 5.32
N SER A 249 -5.84 -0.87 4.52
CA SER A 249 -5.04 0.26 5.00
C SER A 249 -5.94 1.46 5.34
N LEU A 250 -5.75 2.05 6.53
CA LEU A 250 -6.39 3.30 6.89
C LEU A 250 -5.78 4.44 6.06
N VAL A 251 -6.61 5.08 5.24
CA VAL A 251 -6.21 6.21 4.40
C VAL A 251 -6.38 7.53 5.14
N LYS A 252 -7.56 7.72 5.77
CA LYS A 252 -7.87 8.95 6.52
C LYS A 252 -8.91 8.71 7.59
N GLN A 253 -8.90 9.51 8.64
CA GLN A 253 -9.88 9.45 9.74
C GLN A 253 -10.18 10.83 10.31
N SER A 254 -11.38 10.96 10.96
CA SER A 254 -11.76 12.12 11.76
C SER A 254 -11.08 12.12 13.13
N GLU A 255 -11.15 13.26 13.79
CA GLU A 255 -10.95 13.36 15.24
C GLU A 255 -12.25 12.99 15.96
N ARG A 256 -12.15 12.24 17.07
CA ARG A 256 -13.34 11.87 17.85
C ARG A 256 -13.70 12.92 18.88
N PHE A 257 -14.97 12.90 19.29
CA PHE A 257 -15.52 13.75 20.36
C PHE A 257 -15.40 15.25 20.07
N GLN A 258 -15.42 15.63 18.80
CA GLN A 258 -15.47 17.02 18.39
C GLN A 258 -16.92 17.54 18.42
N ILE A 259 -17.09 18.81 18.80
CA ILE A 259 -18.39 19.49 18.81
C ILE A 259 -18.72 20.00 17.41
N ASP A 260 -17.70 20.50 16.71
CA ASP A 260 -17.85 21.05 15.38
C ASP A 260 -18.01 19.95 14.32
N PRO A 261 -18.79 20.19 13.27
CA PRO A 261 -18.93 19.29 12.13
C PRO A 261 -17.59 18.98 11.47
N GLN A 262 -17.41 17.77 10.99
CA GLN A 262 -16.20 17.35 10.29
C GLN A 262 -16.52 16.77 8.92
N LEU A 263 -15.56 16.93 8.00
CA LEU A 263 -15.61 16.35 6.66
C LEU A 263 -14.25 15.69 6.36
N VAL A 264 -14.24 14.37 6.25
CA VAL A 264 -13.05 13.58 5.93
C VAL A 264 -13.06 13.27 4.45
N ILE A 265 -12.11 13.83 3.70
CA ILE A 265 -12.01 13.69 2.24
C ILE A 265 -10.72 12.98 1.89
N SER A 266 -10.79 11.99 1.02
CA SER A 266 -9.62 11.34 0.40
C SER A 266 -10.00 10.71 -0.93
N GLU A 267 -9.01 10.18 -1.64
CA GLU A 267 -9.19 9.40 -2.86
C GLU A 267 -9.02 7.91 -2.58
N ILE A 268 -9.83 7.09 -3.28
CA ILE A 268 -9.69 5.63 -3.35
C ILE A 268 -9.16 5.26 -4.74
N ASP A 269 -8.16 4.39 -4.79
CA ASP A 269 -7.51 3.95 -6.01
C ASP A 269 -8.18 2.70 -6.59
N ILE A 270 -9.13 2.91 -7.49
CA ILE A 270 -9.90 1.85 -8.18
C ILE A 270 -8.99 0.97 -9.04
N GLU A 271 -7.97 1.55 -9.70
CA GLU A 271 -7.02 0.73 -10.49
C GLU A 271 -6.22 -0.22 -9.62
N ASN A 272 -5.80 0.23 -8.43
CA ASN A 272 -5.13 -0.63 -7.46
C ASN A 272 -6.03 -1.78 -7.02
N LEU A 273 -7.27 -1.48 -6.62
CA LEU A 273 -8.25 -2.51 -6.23
C LEU A 273 -8.51 -3.52 -7.35
N ARG A 274 -8.65 -3.06 -8.59
CA ARG A 274 -8.83 -3.92 -9.77
C ARG A 274 -7.60 -4.79 -10.04
N SER A 275 -6.41 -4.24 -9.87
CA SER A 275 -5.15 -4.99 -10.01
C SER A 275 -5.04 -6.10 -8.97
N GLU A 276 -5.29 -5.77 -7.71
CA GLU A 276 -5.30 -6.72 -6.59
C GLU A 276 -6.32 -7.85 -6.79
N ARG A 277 -7.57 -7.51 -7.15
CA ARG A 277 -8.62 -8.51 -7.42
C ARG A 277 -8.24 -9.44 -8.57
N ARG A 278 -7.67 -8.91 -9.65
CA ARG A 278 -7.28 -9.68 -10.84
C ARG A 278 -6.15 -10.67 -10.56
N THR A 279 -5.23 -10.34 -9.68
CA THR A 279 -4.09 -11.19 -9.30
C THR A 279 -4.40 -12.14 -8.15
N ASN A 280 -5.49 -11.89 -7.39
CA ASN A 280 -5.92 -12.74 -6.28
C ASN A 280 -6.86 -13.85 -6.76
N SER A 281 -6.30 -15.02 -7.01
CA SER A 281 -7.09 -16.19 -7.47
C SER A 281 -8.17 -16.62 -6.48
N THR A 282 -7.97 -16.40 -5.18
CA THR A 282 -8.97 -16.73 -4.15
C THR A 282 -10.19 -15.82 -4.27
N PHE A 283 -10.00 -14.51 -4.50
CA PHE A 283 -11.08 -13.57 -4.74
C PHE A 283 -11.86 -13.94 -6.03
N VAL A 284 -11.13 -14.20 -7.13
CA VAL A 284 -11.75 -14.63 -8.41
C VAL A 284 -12.53 -15.93 -8.25
N ASN A 285 -12.00 -16.89 -7.48
CA ASN A 285 -12.71 -18.15 -7.22
C ASN A 285 -13.96 -17.96 -6.36
N ALA A 286 -13.93 -17.01 -5.41
CA ALA A 286 -15.09 -16.69 -4.57
C ALA A 286 -16.24 -16.02 -5.35
N GLN A 287 -15.95 -15.40 -6.49
CA GLN A 287 -16.98 -14.84 -7.39
C GLN A 287 -17.77 -15.92 -8.18
N ARG A 288 -17.26 -17.15 -8.21
CA ARG A 288 -17.99 -18.25 -8.87
C ARG A 288 -19.28 -18.55 -8.13
N PRO A 289 -20.38 -18.93 -8.84
CA PRO A 289 -21.59 -19.40 -8.20
C PRO A 289 -21.22 -20.52 -7.23
N VAL A 290 -21.62 -20.40 -5.98
CA VAL A 290 -21.39 -21.44 -4.99
C VAL A 290 -22.24 -22.65 -5.41
N ALA A 291 -21.61 -23.62 -6.04
CA ALA A 291 -22.20 -24.90 -6.40
C ALA A 291 -22.47 -25.77 -5.17
N SER A 292 -22.51 -25.17 -3.96
CA SER A 292 -22.73 -25.88 -2.70
C SER A 292 -24.02 -25.40 -2.05
N GLY A 293 -25.07 -26.19 -2.24
CA GLY A 293 -26.24 -26.25 -1.34
C GLY A 293 -27.40 -25.30 -1.64
N LEU A 294 -27.28 -24.30 -2.49
CA LEU A 294 -28.40 -23.56 -3.06
C LEU A 294 -28.71 -24.13 -4.44
N ALA A 295 -29.25 -25.36 -4.44
CA ALA A 295 -29.70 -26.00 -5.66
C ALA A 295 -30.71 -25.10 -6.39
N GLY A 296 -30.31 -24.52 -7.51
CA GLY A 296 -31.18 -23.78 -8.41
C GLY A 296 -30.67 -22.40 -8.86
N ILE A 297 -29.59 -21.87 -8.31
CA ILE A 297 -29.03 -20.58 -8.79
C ILE A 297 -27.94 -20.89 -9.83
N THR A 298 -28.28 -20.74 -11.11
CA THR A 298 -27.38 -20.93 -12.26
C THR A 298 -26.97 -19.58 -12.85
N GLY A 299 -26.56 -18.62 -12.05
CA GLY A 299 -26.09 -17.30 -12.48
C GLY A 299 -24.78 -16.92 -11.85
N GLN A 300 -24.04 -15.95 -12.41
CA GLN A 300 -22.94 -15.31 -11.73
C GLN A 300 -23.49 -14.44 -10.59
N ILE A 301 -22.71 -14.21 -9.51
CA ILE A 301 -23.17 -13.39 -8.36
C ILE A 301 -23.54 -11.97 -8.79
N ASP A 302 -22.88 -11.42 -9.80
CA ASP A 302 -23.19 -10.10 -10.38
C ASP A 302 -24.56 -10.05 -11.08
N GLU A 303 -25.08 -11.16 -11.60
CA GLU A 303 -26.43 -11.26 -12.17
C GLU A 303 -27.55 -11.18 -11.10
N LEU A 304 -27.19 -11.34 -9.82
CA LEU A 304 -28.14 -11.25 -8.71
C LEU A 304 -28.24 -9.82 -8.14
N ALA A 305 -27.45 -8.88 -8.62
CA ALA A 305 -27.46 -7.50 -8.16
C ALA A 305 -28.21 -6.58 -9.13
N LEU A 306 -29.00 -5.67 -8.58
CA LEU A 306 -29.58 -4.57 -9.33
C LEU A 306 -28.49 -3.51 -9.60
N HIS A 307 -28.18 -3.27 -10.86
CA HIS A 307 -27.24 -2.25 -11.27
C HIS A 307 -27.95 -0.94 -11.57
N VAL A 308 -27.49 0.15 -10.92
CA VAL A 308 -28.02 1.50 -11.07
C VAL A 308 -26.92 2.40 -11.60
N ASP A 309 -27.13 2.98 -12.78
CA ASP A 309 -26.16 3.90 -13.36
C ASP A 309 -26.36 5.32 -12.80
N CYS A 310 -25.29 5.90 -12.29
CA CYS A 310 -25.23 7.30 -11.91
C CYS A 310 -25.23 8.20 -13.16
N LEU A 311 -25.63 9.45 -12.97
CA LEU A 311 -25.70 10.42 -14.05
C LEU A 311 -24.30 10.91 -14.45
N PRO A 312 -24.09 11.27 -15.72
CA PRO A 312 -22.84 11.89 -16.14
C PRO A 312 -22.68 13.28 -15.49
N PRO A 313 -21.44 13.73 -15.26
CA PRO A 313 -21.19 15.01 -14.63
C PRO A 313 -21.68 16.15 -15.53
N LEU A 314 -22.27 17.20 -14.89
CA LEU A 314 -22.68 18.45 -15.58
C LEU A 314 -21.44 19.24 -16.04
N ASN A 315 -20.32 19.13 -15.31
CA ASN A 315 -19.05 19.76 -15.64
C ASN A 315 -17.94 18.70 -15.84
N PRO A 316 -17.81 18.12 -17.03
CA PRO A 316 -16.79 17.09 -17.30
C PRO A 316 -15.35 17.61 -17.31
N MET A 317 -15.16 18.95 -17.32
CA MET A 317 -13.85 19.60 -17.31
C MET A 317 -13.43 20.05 -15.90
N ARG A 318 -14.09 19.57 -14.86
CA ARG A 318 -13.75 19.91 -13.48
C ARG A 318 -12.31 19.52 -13.16
N GLU A 319 -11.55 20.47 -12.60
CA GLU A 319 -10.17 20.24 -12.21
C GLU A 319 -10.10 19.25 -11.03
N PHE A 320 -9.26 18.23 -11.17
CA PHE A 320 -9.00 17.25 -10.11
C PHE A 320 -7.89 17.77 -9.19
N THR A 321 -8.21 17.99 -7.93
CA THR A 321 -7.25 18.34 -6.87
C THR A 321 -6.99 17.12 -5.99
N LEU A 322 -5.73 16.74 -5.79
CA LEU A 322 -5.37 15.62 -4.94
C LEU A 322 -5.37 16.03 -3.47
N THR A 323 -5.98 15.21 -2.60
CA THR A 323 -5.94 15.38 -1.13
C THR A 323 -5.16 14.26 -0.43
N ARG A 324 -4.94 13.13 -1.14
CA ARG A 324 -4.16 11.99 -0.65
C ARG A 324 -2.66 12.28 -0.78
N GLU A 325 -1.90 11.91 0.23
CA GLU A 325 -0.43 11.94 0.18
C GLU A 325 0.10 10.58 -0.27
N PHE A 326 1.15 10.61 -1.10
CA PHE A 326 1.90 9.42 -1.48
C PHE A 326 3.21 9.37 -0.71
N ASP A 327 3.51 8.21 -0.11
CA ASP A 327 4.74 7.99 0.62
C ASP A 327 5.94 7.97 -0.35
N GLN A 328 6.96 8.77 -0.08
CA GLN A 328 8.21 8.81 -0.86
C GLN A 328 8.99 7.50 -0.74
N HIS A 329 8.86 6.81 0.40
CA HIS A 329 9.62 5.61 0.72
C HIS A 329 8.69 4.43 1.04
N PRO A 330 7.96 3.89 0.04
CA PRO A 330 6.90 2.89 0.26
C PRO A 330 7.40 1.55 0.80
N PHE A 331 8.70 1.30 0.79
CA PHE A 331 9.33 0.11 1.39
C PHE A 331 9.68 0.28 2.86
N ILE A 332 9.72 1.51 3.37
CA ILE A 332 10.08 1.76 4.76
C ILE A 332 8.83 1.58 5.64
N PRO A 333 8.89 0.75 6.69
CA PRO A 333 7.79 0.60 7.63
C PRO A 333 7.39 1.93 8.27
N LYS A 334 6.10 2.14 8.53
CA LYS A 334 5.62 3.36 9.18
C LYS A 334 6.06 3.40 10.66
N SER A 335 6.28 4.61 11.18
CA SER A 335 6.92 4.87 12.47
C SER A 335 6.28 4.21 13.70
N GLU A 336 4.97 3.96 13.68
CA GLU A 336 4.23 3.39 14.82
C GLU A 336 4.71 1.98 15.22
N ASN A 337 5.26 1.19 14.28
CA ASN A 337 5.72 -0.19 14.48
C ASN A 337 7.16 -0.41 13.98
N MET A 338 7.97 0.63 13.94
CA MET A 338 9.28 0.61 13.30
C MET A 338 10.23 -0.43 13.90
N GLN A 339 10.32 -0.51 15.22
CA GLN A 339 11.19 -1.47 15.90
C GLN A 339 10.77 -2.90 15.59
N GLU A 340 9.49 -3.21 15.74
CA GLU A 340 8.94 -4.54 15.46
C GLU A 340 9.19 -4.94 14.01
N ALA A 341 8.95 -4.05 13.05
CA ALA A 341 9.17 -4.31 11.63
C ALA A 341 10.66 -4.53 11.30
N CYS A 342 11.59 -3.76 11.88
CA CYS A 342 13.02 -3.99 11.70
C CYS A 342 13.46 -5.34 12.29
N ASP A 343 12.95 -5.69 13.45
CA ASP A 343 13.22 -6.99 14.08
C ASP A 343 12.66 -8.15 13.23
N GLU A 344 11.46 -8.00 12.67
CA GLU A 344 10.89 -8.99 11.73
C GLU A 344 11.76 -9.15 10.50
N ILE A 345 12.20 -8.07 9.86
CA ILE A 345 13.07 -8.10 8.69
C ILE A 345 14.36 -8.86 9.00
N TYR A 346 15.06 -8.49 10.07
CA TYR A 346 16.26 -9.21 10.50
C TYR A 346 15.97 -10.69 10.79
N ASN A 347 14.87 -11.01 11.47
CA ASN A 347 14.51 -12.39 11.78
C ASN A 347 14.21 -13.22 10.52
N ILE A 348 13.56 -12.64 9.50
CA ILE A 348 13.33 -13.31 8.21
C ILE A 348 14.67 -13.65 7.55
N GLN A 349 15.59 -12.66 7.43
CA GLN A 349 16.92 -12.86 6.84
C GLN A 349 17.74 -13.90 7.63
N VAL A 350 17.80 -13.76 8.95
CA VAL A 350 18.53 -14.64 9.88
C VAL A 350 18.00 -16.08 9.80
N ASN A 351 16.68 -16.29 9.83
CA ASN A 351 16.12 -17.65 9.77
C ASN A 351 16.35 -18.29 8.39
N GLY A 352 16.28 -17.50 7.31
CA GLY A 352 16.62 -17.99 5.97
C GLY A 352 18.05 -18.52 5.90
N LEU A 353 19.02 -17.73 6.34
CA LEU A 353 20.42 -18.13 6.36
C LEU A 353 20.69 -19.28 7.35
N ALA A 354 20.10 -19.22 8.55
CA ALA A 354 20.24 -20.29 9.56
C ALA A 354 19.79 -21.64 9.02
N LYS A 355 18.63 -21.69 8.34
CA LYS A 355 18.15 -22.94 7.72
C LYS A 355 19.13 -23.45 6.66
N ARG A 356 19.74 -22.56 5.87
CA ARG A 356 20.69 -22.94 4.83
C ARG A 356 21.98 -23.54 5.45
N LEU A 357 22.56 -22.88 6.45
CA LEU A 357 23.74 -23.37 7.16
C LEU A 357 23.50 -24.73 7.83
N VAL A 358 22.38 -24.88 8.52
CA VAL A 358 22.00 -26.16 9.15
C VAL A 358 21.82 -27.27 8.11
N HIS A 359 21.14 -26.97 6.98
CA HIS A 359 20.89 -27.96 5.93
C HIS A 359 22.18 -28.46 5.26
N THR A 360 23.11 -27.55 4.99
CA THR A 360 24.40 -27.87 4.35
C THR A 360 25.45 -28.38 5.34
N ASN A 361 25.16 -28.31 6.65
CA ASN A 361 26.12 -28.58 7.73
C ASN A 361 27.38 -27.71 7.64
N CYS A 362 27.29 -26.52 7.03
CA CYS A 362 28.39 -25.57 6.95
C CYS A 362 28.53 -24.82 8.28
N LYS A 363 29.75 -24.64 8.73
CA LYS A 363 30.13 -23.88 9.93
C LYS A 363 30.93 -22.64 9.60
N SER A 364 31.08 -22.32 8.32
CA SER A 364 31.76 -21.14 7.83
C SER A 364 30.90 -20.38 6.84
N ALA A 365 30.97 -19.06 6.89
CA ALA A 365 30.34 -18.13 5.96
C ALA A 365 31.40 -17.16 5.42
N ILE A 366 31.49 -17.03 4.11
CA ILE A 366 32.47 -16.18 3.44
C ILE A 366 31.74 -14.97 2.87
N ILE A 367 32.18 -13.76 3.22
CA ILE A 367 31.52 -12.51 2.82
C ILE A 367 32.57 -11.55 2.29
N GLY A 368 32.35 -10.98 1.10
CA GLY A 368 33.11 -9.84 0.61
C GLY A 368 32.69 -8.57 1.36
N ILE A 369 33.59 -7.95 2.09
CA ILE A 369 33.32 -6.73 2.87
C ILE A 369 34.01 -5.54 2.21
N SER A 370 33.22 -4.71 1.54
CA SER A 370 33.68 -3.48 0.90
C SER A 370 33.73 -2.28 1.87
N GLY A 371 32.98 -2.33 2.97
CA GLY A 371 32.75 -1.20 3.87
C GLY A 371 31.55 -0.35 3.46
N GLY A 372 30.77 -0.77 2.45
CA GLY A 372 29.50 -0.16 2.07
C GLY A 372 28.30 -0.77 2.78
N LEU A 373 27.12 -0.17 2.59
CA LEU A 373 25.86 -0.54 3.25
C LEU A 373 25.48 -2.02 3.09
N ASP A 374 25.56 -2.54 1.87
CA ASP A 374 25.05 -3.87 1.55
C ASP A 374 25.89 -4.98 2.19
N SER A 375 27.22 -4.86 2.10
CA SER A 375 28.14 -5.80 2.76
C SER A 375 28.03 -5.70 4.28
N THR A 376 27.75 -4.52 4.82
CA THR A 376 27.51 -4.29 6.24
C THR A 376 26.21 -4.99 6.70
N LEU A 377 25.09 -4.81 6.00
CA LEU A 377 23.85 -5.49 6.34
C LEU A 377 24.01 -7.02 6.26
N ALA A 378 24.65 -7.54 5.21
CA ALA A 378 24.92 -8.97 5.09
C ALA A 378 25.78 -9.52 6.22
N LEU A 379 26.79 -8.76 6.67
CA LEU A 379 27.62 -9.11 7.83
C LEU A 379 26.80 -9.15 9.12
N LEU A 380 25.96 -8.12 9.38
CA LEU A 380 25.12 -8.06 10.58
C LEU A 380 24.13 -9.23 10.63
N VAL A 381 23.48 -9.56 9.51
CA VAL A 381 22.60 -10.73 9.38
C VAL A 381 23.35 -12.02 9.66
N THR A 382 24.57 -12.17 9.11
CA THR A 382 25.38 -13.37 9.31
C THR A 382 25.80 -13.53 10.77
N ILE A 383 26.21 -12.46 11.44
CA ILE A 383 26.54 -12.48 12.88
C ILE A 383 25.35 -12.91 13.71
N LYS A 384 24.19 -12.25 13.52
CA LYS A 384 22.96 -12.65 14.23
C LYS A 384 22.59 -14.11 13.97
N THR A 385 22.89 -14.62 12.78
CA THR A 385 22.67 -16.04 12.43
C THR A 385 23.60 -16.97 13.17
N PHE A 386 24.88 -16.66 13.23
CA PHE A 386 25.88 -17.45 13.99
C PHE A 386 25.59 -17.45 15.49
N ASP A 387 25.29 -16.29 16.04
CA ASP A 387 24.88 -16.15 17.45
C ASP A 387 23.63 -17.01 17.74
N LYS A 388 22.64 -16.97 16.88
CA LYS A 388 21.40 -17.75 17.02
C LYS A 388 21.64 -19.26 16.97
N LEU A 389 22.59 -19.71 16.14
CA LEU A 389 22.94 -21.12 16.00
C LEU A 389 23.98 -21.59 17.03
N GLY A 390 24.51 -20.69 17.87
CA GLY A 390 25.61 -21.00 18.79
C GLY A 390 26.91 -21.33 18.11
N LEU A 391 27.13 -20.83 16.89
CA LEU A 391 28.36 -21.00 16.12
C LEU A 391 29.38 -19.91 16.51
N ASP A 392 30.67 -20.28 16.46
CA ASP A 392 31.74 -19.31 16.72
C ASP A 392 31.80 -18.26 15.58
N ARG A 393 31.74 -16.98 15.92
CA ARG A 393 31.89 -15.87 14.98
C ARG A 393 33.19 -15.92 14.18
N LYS A 394 34.23 -16.61 14.67
CA LYS A 394 35.45 -16.89 13.92
C LYS A 394 35.24 -17.76 12.66
N GLY A 395 34.10 -18.45 12.56
CA GLY A 395 33.68 -19.13 11.34
C GLY A 395 33.13 -18.17 10.27
N ILE A 396 32.90 -16.89 10.59
CA ILE A 396 32.56 -15.83 9.62
C ILE A 396 33.88 -15.28 9.08
N ILE A 397 34.11 -15.44 7.78
CA ILE A 397 35.32 -14.97 7.12
C ILE A 397 34.95 -13.72 6.31
N GLY A 398 35.24 -12.56 6.87
CA GLY A 398 35.11 -11.29 6.16
C GLY A 398 36.34 -11.06 5.29
N VAL A 399 36.14 -10.94 3.99
CA VAL A 399 37.23 -10.78 3.01
C VAL A 399 37.17 -9.38 2.43
N THR A 400 38.19 -8.57 2.72
CA THR A 400 38.40 -7.31 2.01
C THR A 400 39.36 -7.48 0.87
N MET A 401 39.03 -6.98 -0.30
CA MET A 401 39.78 -7.20 -1.53
C MET A 401 40.08 -5.86 -2.22
N PRO A 402 41.09 -5.11 -1.73
CA PRO A 402 41.48 -3.86 -2.34
C PRO A 402 41.77 -4.01 -3.82
N GLY A 403 41.11 -3.18 -4.64
CA GLY A 403 41.33 -3.03 -6.07
C GLY A 403 41.89 -1.66 -6.42
N PHE A 404 41.64 -1.21 -7.66
CA PHE A 404 42.16 0.07 -8.14
C PHE A 404 41.39 1.27 -7.62
N GLY A 405 40.09 1.10 -7.22
CA GLY A 405 39.18 2.17 -6.78
C GLY A 405 38.88 2.18 -5.28
N THR A 406 39.50 1.32 -4.48
CA THR A 406 39.22 1.25 -3.04
C THR A 406 39.72 2.49 -2.32
N THR A 407 38.81 3.18 -1.58
CA THR A 407 39.15 4.39 -0.81
C THR A 407 39.58 4.07 0.61
N GLY A 408 40.35 4.96 1.24
CA GLY A 408 40.81 4.76 2.61
C GLY A 408 39.67 4.72 3.64
N ARG A 409 38.57 5.47 3.44
CA ARG A 409 37.42 5.54 4.38
C ARG A 409 36.66 4.21 4.43
N THR A 410 36.24 3.73 3.29
CA THR A 410 35.48 2.45 3.20
C THR A 410 36.32 1.26 3.62
N TYR A 411 37.60 1.23 3.25
CA TYR A 411 38.55 0.21 3.73
C TYR A 411 38.67 0.23 5.25
N ASN A 412 38.89 1.39 5.86
CA ASN A 412 39.02 1.50 7.33
C ASN A 412 37.73 1.07 8.04
N ASN A 413 36.57 1.45 7.50
CA ASN A 413 35.27 1.02 8.02
C ASN A 413 35.09 -0.50 7.94
N ALA A 414 35.49 -1.11 6.83
CA ALA A 414 35.43 -2.57 6.66
C ALA A 414 36.26 -3.30 7.72
N ILE A 415 37.51 -2.91 7.89
CA ILE A 415 38.43 -3.52 8.88
C ILE A 415 37.93 -3.30 10.29
N ALA A 416 37.63 -2.05 10.67
CA ALA A 416 37.18 -1.70 12.02
C ALA A 416 35.88 -2.47 12.40
N LEU A 417 34.92 -2.52 11.50
CA LEU A 417 33.66 -3.23 11.74
C LEU A 417 33.89 -4.73 11.98
N MET A 418 34.70 -5.37 11.14
CA MET A 418 35.05 -6.79 11.27
C MET A 418 35.80 -7.10 12.57
N GLU A 419 36.72 -6.22 12.99
CA GLU A 419 37.44 -6.34 14.25
C GLU A 419 36.50 -6.25 15.45
N TYR A 420 35.67 -5.19 15.51
CA TYR A 420 34.74 -4.97 16.63
C TYR A 420 33.67 -6.07 16.74
N LEU A 421 33.26 -6.65 15.62
CA LEU A 421 32.31 -7.75 15.60
C LEU A 421 32.93 -9.13 15.84
N GLY A 422 34.28 -9.22 15.90
CA GLY A 422 35.02 -10.41 16.29
C GLY A 422 35.09 -11.52 15.24
N VAL A 423 34.91 -11.20 13.96
CA VAL A 423 34.99 -12.16 12.85
C VAL A 423 36.45 -12.44 12.42
N THR A 424 36.65 -13.42 11.57
CA THR A 424 37.97 -13.68 10.95
C THR A 424 38.13 -12.76 9.75
N ILE A 425 39.25 -12.03 9.68
CA ILE A 425 39.55 -11.08 8.62
C ILE A 425 40.54 -11.66 7.67
N ARG A 426 40.29 -11.55 6.37
CA ARG A 426 41.26 -11.79 5.32
C ARG A 426 41.35 -10.59 4.39
N GLU A 427 42.58 -10.16 4.12
CA GLU A 427 42.87 -9.11 3.15
C GLU A 427 43.58 -9.75 1.94
N ILE A 428 43.06 -9.53 0.74
CA ILE A 428 43.60 -10.09 -0.50
C ILE A 428 43.63 -8.99 -1.54
N ASP A 429 44.83 -8.50 -1.91
CA ASP A 429 44.99 -7.53 -2.99
C ASP A 429 44.80 -8.23 -4.35
N ILE A 430 43.82 -7.75 -5.13
CA ILE A 430 43.45 -8.34 -6.43
C ILE A 430 44.20 -7.73 -7.62
N LYS A 431 44.98 -6.68 -7.43
CA LYS A 431 45.55 -5.90 -8.54
C LYS A 431 46.43 -6.74 -9.44
N ALA A 432 47.28 -7.59 -8.84
CA ALA A 432 48.22 -8.43 -9.61
C ALA A 432 47.51 -9.45 -10.51
N SER A 433 46.48 -10.14 -10.00
CA SER A 433 45.68 -11.11 -10.78
C SER A 433 44.84 -10.40 -11.86
N VAL A 434 44.26 -9.27 -11.57
CA VAL A 434 43.50 -8.49 -12.57
C VAL A 434 44.38 -7.95 -13.66
N LEU A 435 45.59 -7.46 -13.36
CA LEU A 435 46.56 -7.02 -14.38
C LEU A 435 47.03 -8.20 -15.24
N GLN A 436 47.25 -9.37 -14.65
CA GLN A 436 47.59 -10.58 -15.43
C GLN A 436 46.44 -10.97 -16.36
N HIS A 437 45.17 -10.92 -15.83
CA HIS A 437 44.00 -11.19 -16.63
C HIS A 437 43.86 -10.20 -17.82
N PHE A 438 44.08 -8.89 -17.60
CA PHE A 438 44.07 -7.90 -18.68
C PHE A 438 45.12 -8.24 -19.76
N LYS A 439 46.31 -8.64 -19.36
CA LYS A 439 47.33 -9.05 -20.28
C LYS A 439 46.91 -10.28 -21.11
N ASP A 440 46.30 -11.29 -20.47
CA ASP A 440 45.89 -12.53 -21.12
C ASP A 440 44.78 -12.31 -22.15
N ILE A 441 43.84 -11.36 -21.90
CA ILE A 441 42.76 -11.00 -22.83
C ILE A 441 43.12 -9.85 -23.78
N GLY A 442 44.32 -9.26 -23.68
CA GLY A 442 44.75 -8.12 -24.50
C GLY A 442 44.06 -6.79 -24.19
N HIS A 443 43.50 -6.60 -22.97
CA HIS A 443 42.90 -5.37 -22.55
C HIS A 443 43.95 -4.37 -22.07
N ASN A 444 43.79 -3.08 -22.47
CA ASN A 444 44.66 -2.00 -21.99
C ASN A 444 44.22 -1.53 -20.59
N PRO A 445 45.02 -1.64 -19.53
CA PRO A 445 44.69 -1.24 -18.17
C PRO A 445 44.33 0.27 -18.00
N GLU A 446 44.77 1.12 -18.92
CA GLU A 446 44.43 2.57 -18.91
C GLU A 446 43.04 2.87 -19.46
N VAL A 447 42.35 1.88 -20.04
CA VAL A 447 40.97 2.03 -20.52
C VAL A 447 40.00 1.57 -19.45
N HIS A 448 39.41 2.49 -18.73
CA HIS A 448 38.48 2.26 -17.61
C HIS A 448 37.03 2.04 -18.08
N ASP A 449 36.81 1.04 -18.91
CA ASP A 449 35.53 0.61 -19.46
C ASP A 449 34.87 -0.47 -18.62
N SER A 450 33.74 -1.03 -19.12
CA SER A 450 33.04 -2.15 -18.47
C SER A 450 33.89 -3.40 -18.30
N THR A 451 34.93 -3.63 -19.18
CA THR A 451 35.87 -4.75 -19.04
C THR A 451 36.73 -4.56 -17.81
N TYR A 452 37.23 -3.35 -17.62
CA TYR A 452 38.03 -2.96 -16.46
C TYR A 452 37.28 -3.16 -15.13
N GLU A 453 36.03 -2.73 -15.07
CA GLU A 453 35.21 -2.84 -13.88
C GLU A 453 34.80 -4.29 -13.62
N ASN A 454 34.29 -4.98 -14.64
CA ASN A 454 33.75 -6.34 -14.51
C ASN A 454 34.83 -7.37 -14.20
N ALA A 455 36.07 -7.19 -14.69
CA ALA A 455 37.17 -8.08 -14.37
C ALA A 455 37.50 -8.07 -12.86
N GLN A 456 37.51 -6.89 -12.24
CA GLN A 456 37.72 -6.76 -10.79
C GLN A 456 36.59 -7.42 -9.98
N ALA A 457 35.34 -7.23 -10.37
CA ALA A 457 34.22 -7.84 -9.70
C ALA A 457 34.21 -9.37 -9.81
N ARG A 458 34.57 -9.92 -10.98
CA ARG A 458 34.65 -11.37 -11.16
C ARG A 458 35.82 -11.97 -10.40
N GLU A 459 36.97 -11.30 -10.35
CA GLU A 459 38.12 -11.76 -9.57
C GLU A 459 37.74 -11.88 -8.07
N ARG A 460 37.07 -10.87 -7.52
CA ARG A 460 36.57 -10.91 -6.14
C ARG A 460 35.66 -12.11 -5.93
N THR A 461 34.71 -12.34 -6.81
CA THR A 461 33.77 -13.45 -6.70
C THR A 461 34.47 -14.81 -6.81
N GLN A 462 35.42 -14.98 -7.71
CA GLN A 462 36.21 -16.20 -7.83
C GLN A 462 36.94 -16.52 -6.52
N ILE A 463 37.61 -15.53 -5.93
CA ILE A 463 38.31 -15.69 -4.65
C ILE A 463 37.33 -16.13 -3.54
N LEU A 464 36.18 -15.51 -3.44
CA LEU A 464 35.18 -15.87 -2.42
C LEU A 464 34.67 -17.30 -2.60
N MET A 465 34.39 -17.72 -3.83
CA MET A 465 33.92 -19.08 -4.15
C MET A 465 35.00 -20.14 -3.82
N ASP A 466 36.27 -19.90 -4.19
CA ASP A 466 37.36 -20.80 -3.89
C ASP A 466 37.65 -20.89 -2.39
N LEU A 467 37.59 -19.78 -1.68
CA LEU A 467 37.70 -19.78 -0.21
C LEU A 467 36.57 -20.56 0.44
N SER A 468 35.33 -20.47 -0.09
CA SER A 468 34.21 -21.23 0.44
C SER A 468 34.42 -22.75 0.27
N ASN A 469 34.97 -23.20 -0.86
CA ASN A 469 35.35 -24.59 -1.09
C ASN A 469 36.43 -25.03 -0.11
N GLN A 470 37.47 -24.21 0.05
CA GLN A 470 38.61 -24.50 0.93
C GLN A 470 38.18 -24.64 2.40
N MET A 471 37.21 -23.85 2.83
CA MET A 471 36.75 -23.76 4.22
C MET A 471 35.46 -24.55 4.49
N ASN A 472 34.91 -25.26 3.53
CA ASN A 472 33.62 -25.92 3.59
C ASN A 472 32.53 -24.98 4.09
N GLY A 473 32.42 -23.81 3.48
CA GLY A 473 31.51 -22.75 3.85
C GLY A 473 30.56 -22.32 2.73
N LEU A 474 29.79 -21.29 2.98
CA LEU A 474 28.87 -20.67 2.01
C LEU A 474 29.30 -19.23 1.72
N VAL A 475 29.27 -18.84 0.45
CA VAL A 475 29.38 -17.43 0.05
C VAL A 475 28.05 -16.74 0.27
N ILE A 476 28.07 -15.70 1.10
CA ILE A 476 26.88 -14.87 1.41
C ILE A 476 26.83 -13.68 0.46
N GLY A 477 25.72 -13.57 -0.27
CA GLY A 477 25.50 -12.47 -1.21
C GLY A 477 25.11 -11.18 -0.53
N THR A 478 25.65 -10.09 -1.03
CA THR A 478 25.42 -8.74 -0.47
C THR A 478 24.48 -7.87 -1.32
N GLY A 479 24.28 -8.21 -2.61
CA GLY A 479 23.45 -7.42 -3.53
C GLY A 479 22.01 -7.24 -3.04
N ASP A 480 21.49 -6.04 -3.17
CA ASP A 480 20.15 -5.64 -2.74
C ASP A 480 19.09 -5.67 -3.86
N LEU A 481 17.83 -5.45 -3.49
CA LEU A 481 16.69 -5.49 -4.42
C LEU A 481 16.77 -4.39 -5.50
N SER A 482 17.23 -3.18 -5.16
CA SER A 482 17.30 -2.03 -6.07
C SER A 482 18.39 -2.24 -7.14
N GLU A 483 19.54 -2.76 -6.74
CA GLU A 483 20.59 -3.14 -7.66
C GLU A 483 20.15 -4.25 -8.63
N LEU A 484 19.43 -5.24 -8.12
CA LEU A 484 18.84 -6.30 -8.93
C LEU A 484 17.78 -5.77 -9.92
N ALA A 485 16.97 -4.79 -9.51
CA ALA A 485 15.99 -4.16 -10.39
C ALA A 485 16.63 -3.43 -11.55
N LEU A 486 17.68 -2.65 -11.30
CA LEU A 486 18.42 -1.89 -12.29
C LEU A 486 19.46 -2.74 -13.07
N GLY A 487 19.73 -3.96 -12.60
CA GLY A 487 20.83 -4.78 -13.08
C GLY A 487 22.18 -4.10 -12.86
N TRP A 488 22.30 -3.31 -11.78
CA TRP A 488 23.53 -2.62 -11.39
C TRP A 488 24.44 -3.57 -10.60
N CYS A 489 24.90 -4.58 -11.28
CA CYS A 489 25.81 -5.62 -10.78
C CYS A 489 26.54 -6.24 -11.97
N THR A 490 27.70 -6.81 -11.73
CA THR A 490 28.45 -7.55 -12.74
C THR A 490 27.89 -8.97 -12.87
N TYR A 491 27.39 -9.32 -14.07
CA TYR A 491 26.96 -10.68 -14.35
C TYR A 491 28.07 -11.70 -14.09
N ASN A 492 27.76 -12.76 -13.34
CA ASN A 492 28.73 -13.76 -12.87
C ASN A 492 29.91 -13.16 -12.09
N GLY A 493 29.64 -12.05 -11.41
CA GLY A 493 30.54 -11.40 -10.46
C GLY A 493 29.79 -11.20 -9.13
N ASP A 494 29.73 -9.97 -8.65
CA ASP A 494 29.08 -9.58 -7.39
C ASP A 494 27.59 -9.95 -7.30
N HIS A 495 26.91 -10.18 -8.42
CA HIS A 495 25.53 -10.65 -8.40
C HIS A 495 25.37 -12.13 -8.03
N MET A 496 26.47 -12.91 -7.99
CA MET A 496 26.46 -14.35 -7.68
C MET A 496 26.88 -14.62 -6.25
N SER A 497 26.17 -15.56 -5.62
CA SER A 497 26.47 -16.07 -4.29
C SER A 497 25.81 -17.44 -4.09
N MET A 498 26.07 -18.07 -2.94
CA MET A 498 25.41 -19.33 -2.58
C MET A 498 24.11 -19.09 -1.79
N TYR A 499 23.97 -17.91 -1.14
CA TYR A 499 22.74 -17.45 -0.52
C TYR A 499 22.75 -15.91 -0.41
N ALA A 500 21.76 -15.24 -1.01
CA ALA A 500 21.69 -13.79 -1.10
C ALA A 500 20.75 -13.24 -0.02
N VAL A 501 21.31 -12.87 1.13
CA VAL A 501 20.50 -12.45 2.31
C VAL A 501 19.76 -11.12 2.09
N ASN A 502 20.29 -10.23 1.23
CA ASN A 502 19.72 -8.90 0.99
C ASN A 502 18.84 -8.82 -0.27
N ALA A 503 18.67 -9.90 -1.04
CA ALA A 503 17.98 -9.88 -2.32
C ALA A 503 16.53 -9.38 -2.27
N GLY A 504 15.89 -9.41 -1.09
CA GLY A 504 14.54 -8.89 -0.86
C GLY A 504 14.49 -7.52 -0.16
N VAL A 505 15.64 -6.85 0.05
CA VAL A 505 15.74 -5.58 0.78
C VAL A 505 16.17 -4.46 -0.20
N PRO A 506 15.36 -3.43 -0.45
CA PRO A 506 15.76 -2.32 -1.31
C PRO A 506 16.80 -1.39 -0.64
N LYS A 507 17.51 -0.61 -1.43
CA LYS A 507 18.62 0.26 -0.97
C LYS A 507 18.18 1.23 0.13
N THR A 508 17.02 1.86 -0.02
CA THR A 508 16.47 2.78 0.98
C THR A 508 16.22 2.08 2.32
N LEU A 509 15.70 0.86 2.30
CA LEU A 509 15.48 0.06 3.50
C LEU A 509 16.81 -0.48 4.09
N THR A 510 17.79 -0.82 3.25
CA THR A 510 19.13 -1.24 3.70
C THR A 510 19.78 -0.16 4.58
N GLN A 511 19.76 1.10 4.13
CA GLN A 511 20.27 2.23 4.90
C GLN A 511 19.56 2.35 6.25
N TYR A 512 18.23 2.17 6.25
CA TYR A 512 17.43 2.25 7.45
C TYR A 512 17.75 1.14 8.46
N LEU A 513 17.92 -0.10 7.99
CA LEU A 513 18.27 -1.25 8.83
C LEU A 513 19.67 -1.13 9.44
N VAL A 514 20.66 -0.61 8.70
CA VAL A 514 22.00 -0.37 9.23
C VAL A 514 21.96 0.73 10.31
N ARG A 515 21.18 1.80 10.10
CA ARG A 515 20.97 2.83 11.14
C ARG A 515 20.28 2.26 12.37
N TYR A 516 19.24 1.46 12.20
CA TYR A 516 18.57 0.77 13.30
C TYR A 516 19.54 -0.12 14.10
N ALA A 517 20.44 -0.85 13.43
CA ALA A 517 21.47 -1.64 14.10
C ALA A 517 22.46 -0.76 14.89
N ALA A 518 22.80 0.42 14.37
CA ALA A 518 23.63 1.40 15.08
C ALA A 518 22.94 1.95 16.34
N ASP A 519 21.63 2.20 16.26
CA ASP A 519 20.86 2.75 17.38
C ASP A 519 20.57 1.73 18.48
N THR A 520 20.55 0.43 18.15
CA THR A 520 20.24 -0.66 19.08
C THR A 520 21.46 -1.38 19.65
N THR A 521 22.65 -1.20 19.05
CA THR A 521 23.89 -1.81 19.56
C THR A 521 24.34 -1.17 20.89
N LYS A 522 24.91 -2.00 21.77
CA LYS A 522 25.50 -1.55 23.05
C LYS A 522 26.98 -1.18 22.90
N ASP A 523 27.61 -1.56 21.80
CA ASP A 523 29.03 -1.27 21.55
C ASP A 523 29.17 0.07 20.83
N GLU A 524 29.77 1.05 21.50
CA GLU A 524 29.94 2.40 20.97
C GLU A 524 30.88 2.46 19.75
N ASN A 525 31.83 1.56 19.64
CA ASN A 525 32.73 1.51 18.47
C ASN A 525 31.98 0.98 17.26
N VAL A 526 31.21 -0.09 17.41
CA VAL A 526 30.31 -0.61 16.37
C VAL A 526 29.33 0.48 15.95
N ARG A 527 28.71 1.18 16.90
CA ARG A 527 27.76 2.26 16.62
C ARG A 527 28.37 3.36 15.75
N LYS A 528 29.54 3.88 16.15
CA LYS A 528 30.22 4.94 15.39
C LYS A 528 30.57 4.49 13.97
N THR A 529 31.09 3.27 13.82
CA THR A 529 31.44 2.74 12.50
C THR A 529 30.21 2.56 11.60
N LEU A 530 29.09 2.05 12.15
CA LEU A 530 27.83 1.92 11.40
C LEU A 530 27.27 3.26 10.96
N ILE A 531 27.31 4.29 11.81
CA ILE A 531 26.89 5.65 11.47
C ILE A 531 27.78 6.20 10.35
N ASP A 532 29.11 6.06 10.44
CA ASP A 532 30.02 6.53 9.38
C ASP A 532 29.78 5.83 8.03
N ILE A 533 29.43 4.54 8.05
CA ILE A 533 29.03 3.78 6.85
C ILE A 533 27.74 4.35 6.26
N VAL A 534 26.72 4.62 7.08
CA VAL A 534 25.44 5.19 6.63
C VAL A 534 25.63 6.58 6.00
N GLU A 535 26.58 7.37 6.50
CA GLU A 535 26.88 8.73 6.02
C GLU A 535 27.87 8.76 4.84
N THR A 536 28.43 7.60 4.46
CA THR A 536 29.35 7.50 3.31
C THR A 536 28.55 7.47 1.99
N PRO A 537 28.88 8.32 1.00
CA PRO A 537 28.22 8.29 -0.31
C PRO A 537 28.37 6.92 -1.00
N ILE A 538 27.30 6.47 -1.65
CA ILE A 538 27.30 5.19 -2.39
C ILE A 538 28.18 5.29 -3.62
N SER A 539 29.17 4.41 -3.75
CA SER A 539 30.12 4.36 -4.86
C SER A 539 30.45 2.91 -5.25
N PRO A 540 30.64 2.60 -6.55
CA PRO A 540 31.03 1.27 -7.00
C PRO A 540 32.48 0.92 -6.69
N GLU A 541 33.33 1.89 -6.36
CA GLU A 541 34.76 1.75 -6.01
C GLU A 541 35.58 0.87 -6.98
N LEU A 542 35.25 0.90 -8.25
CA LEU A 542 35.92 0.12 -9.30
C LEU A 542 36.90 0.95 -10.15
N LYS A 543 36.70 2.27 -10.19
CA LYS A 543 37.60 3.22 -10.88
C LYS A 543 38.55 3.90 -9.89
N PRO A 544 39.76 4.26 -10.32
CA PRO A 544 40.71 4.97 -9.47
C PRO A 544 40.09 6.24 -8.89
N ALA A 545 40.45 6.56 -7.63
CA ALA A 545 40.09 7.83 -6.99
C ALA A 545 40.66 9.02 -7.80
N ASP A 546 40.11 10.19 -7.60
CA ASP A 546 40.65 11.43 -8.18
C ASP A 546 42.04 11.79 -7.58
N ASP A 547 42.68 12.84 -8.12
CA ASP A 547 44.01 13.29 -7.67
C ASP A 547 44.05 13.72 -6.18
N LYS A 548 42.88 13.86 -5.53
CA LYS A 548 42.74 14.19 -4.10
C LYS A 548 42.45 12.96 -3.23
N GLY A 549 42.31 11.78 -3.84
CA GLY A 549 41.92 10.55 -3.16
C GLY A 549 40.44 10.48 -2.81
N GLU A 550 39.59 11.33 -3.41
CA GLU A 550 38.14 11.30 -3.23
C GLU A 550 37.48 10.37 -4.26
N ILE A 551 36.25 9.96 -3.98
CA ILE A 551 35.45 9.13 -4.86
C ILE A 551 35.22 9.83 -6.19
N ALA A 552 35.83 9.33 -7.27
CA ALA A 552 35.75 9.91 -8.61
C ALA A 552 34.38 9.78 -9.26
N GLN A 553 33.52 8.88 -8.75
CA GLN A 553 32.23 8.57 -9.35
C GLN A 553 31.23 8.09 -8.31
N LYS A 554 30.15 8.84 -8.12
CA LYS A 554 29.01 8.40 -7.30
C LYS A 554 28.11 7.50 -8.14
N THR A 555 27.58 6.43 -7.53
CA THR A 555 26.65 5.53 -8.22
C THR A 555 25.40 6.28 -8.68
N GLU A 556 24.88 7.18 -7.86
CA GLU A 556 23.68 7.97 -8.17
C GLU A 556 23.84 8.93 -9.35
N ASP A 557 25.07 9.35 -9.66
CA ASP A 557 25.33 10.18 -10.86
C ASP A 557 25.12 9.38 -12.16
N LEU A 558 25.24 8.04 -12.10
CA LEU A 558 25.13 7.14 -13.25
C LEU A 558 23.76 6.46 -13.38
N VAL A 559 23.18 6.07 -12.26
CA VAL A 559 21.93 5.31 -12.27
C VAL A 559 20.76 6.12 -11.70
N GLY A 560 21.00 7.24 -11.02
CA GLY A 560 20.02 8.09 -10.38
C GLY A 560 19.79 7.79 -8.90
N PRO A 561 19.01 8.65 -8.23
CA PRO A 561 18.67 8.48 -6.82
C PRO A 561 17.91 7.17 -6.57
N TYR A 562 18.40 6.34 -5.66
CA TYR A 562 17.76 5.07 -5.34
C TYR A 562 16.35 5.24 -4.79
N GLU A 563 16.04 6.33 -4.09
CA GLU A 563 14.68 6.58 -3.59
C GLU A 563 13.65 6.71 -4.72
N LEU A 564 14.02 7.30 -5.86
CA LEU A 564 13.14 7.34 -7.04
C LEU A 564 12.98 5.93 -7.65
N HIS A 565 14.07 5.16 -7.76
CA HIS A 565 14.01 3.81 -8.31
C HIS A 565 13.21 2.85 -7.43
N ASP A 566 13.35 2.95 -6.11
CA ASP A 566 12.58 2.15 -5.15
C ASP A 566 11.10 2.52 -5.21
N PHE A 567 10.78 3.81 -5.34
CA PHE A 567 9.40 4.26 -5.57
C PHE A 567 8.83 3.65 -6.86
N PHE A 568 9.54 3.75 -7.99
CA PHE A 568 9.08 3.17 -9.26
C PHE A 568 8.93 1.66 -9.17
N LEU A 569 9.91 0.98 -8.59
CA LEU A 569 9.92 -0.48 -8.41
C LEU A 569 8.71 -0.96 -7.60
N TYR A 570 8.40 -0.28 -6.51
CA TYR A 570 7.25 -0.61 -5.67
C TYR A 570 5.95 -0.57 -6.48
N TYR A 571 5.67 0.55 -7.13
CA TYR A 571 4.39 0.73 -7.83
C TYR A 571 4.27 -0.10 -9.11
N VAL A 572 5.39 -0.38 -9.78
CA VAL A 572 5.40 -1.31 -10.93
C VAL A 572 5.07 -2.73 -10.50
N LEU A 573 5.74 -3.25 -9.46
CA LEU A 573 5.63 -4.66 -9.10
C LEU A 573 4.51 -4.96 -8.13
N ARG A 574 4.30 -4.11 -7.13
CA ARG A 574 3.29 -4.33 -6.10
C ARG A 574 1.89 -3.98 -6.59
N CYS A 575 1.76 -2.89 -7.34
CA CYS A 575 0.46 -2.36 -7.77
C CYS A 575 0.17 -2.58 -9.26
N GLY A 576 1.18 -2.89 -10.08
CA GLY A 576 1.02 -3.08 -11.51
C GLY A 576 0.64 -1.78 -12.25
N PHE A 577 1.04 -0.62 -11.72
CA PHE A 577 0.67 0.67 -12.29
C PHE A 577 1.43 0.96 -13.59
N ARG A 578 0.77 1.74 -14.43
CA ARG A 578 1.34 2.25 -15.67
C ARG A 578 2.34 3.40 -15.42
N PRO A 579 3.31 3.60 -16.32
CA PRO A 579 4.34 4.62 -16.16
C PRO A 579 3.81 6.04 -15.95
N SER A 580 2.78 6.45 -16.69
CA SER A 580 2.17 7.79 -16.59
C SER A 580 1.57 8.05 -15.20
N LYS A 581 0.92 7.05 -14.60
CA LYS A 581 0.39 7.14 -13.24
C LYS A 581 1.52 7.23 -12.21
N ILE A 582 2.54 6.38 -12.31
CA ILE A 582 3.68 6.39 -11.40
C ILE A 582 4.42 7.74 -11.49
N TYR A 583 4.57 8.28 -12.69
CA TYR A 583 5.17 9.61 -12.89
C TYR A 583 4.38 10.70 -12.17
N TRP A 584 3.07 10.74 -12.38
CA TRP A 584 2.19 11.70 -11.71
C TRP A 584 2.22 11.54 -10.18
N MET A 585 2.24 10.31 -9.67
CA MET A 585 2.38 10.05 -8.24
C MET A 585 3.72 10.55 -7.70
N ALA A 586 4.82 10.30 -8.43
CA ALA A 586 6.16 10.76 -8.06
C ALA A 586 6.28 12.29 -8.06
N GLN A 587 5.68 12.99 -9.04
CA GLN A 587 5.60 14.46 -9.04
C GLN A 587 4.94 15.01 -7.76
N ASN A 588 3.91 14.32 -7.26
CA ASN A 588 3.23 14.73 -6.02
C ASN A 588 4.03 14.33 -4.77
N ALA A 589 4.58 13.12 -4.73
CA ALA A 589 5.34 12.62 -3.59
C ALA A 589 6.65 13.40 -3.38
N PHE A 590 7.37 13.69 -4.46
CA PHE A 590 8.68 14.35 -4.42
C PHE A 590 8.62 15.85 -4.75
N ARG A 591 7.45 16.47 -4.60
CA ARG A 591 7.28 17.91 -4.84
C ARG A 591 8.24 18.73 -3.97
N GLY A 592 9.06 19.57 -4.61
CA GLY A 592 10.07 20.39 -3.92
C GLY A 592 11.38 19.65 -3.60
N VAL A 593 11.47 18.34 -3.86
CA VAL A 593 12.70 17.53 -3.70
C VAL A 593 13.39 17.38 -5.06
N TYR A 594 12.64 16.95 -6.08
CA TYR A 594 13.16 16.77 -7.45
C TYR A 594 12.31 17.55 -8.46
N PRO A 595 12.96 18.20 -9.46
CA PRO A 595 12.26 18.72 -10.63
C PRO A 595 11.57 17.58 -11.41
N ASP A 596 10.42 17.85 -12.02
CA ASP A 596 9.67 16.89 -12.82
C ASP A 596 10.49 16.26 -13.95
N SER A 597 11.35 17.07 -14.59
CA SER A 597 12.27 16.60 -15.65
C SER A 597 13.28 15.57 -15.14
N VAL A 598 13.73 15.67 -13.89
CA VAL A 598 14.65 14.73 -13.25
C VAL A 598 13.92 13.41 -12.96
N ILE A 599 12.70 13.48 -12.41
CA ILE A 599 11.86 12.29 -12.17
C ILE A 599 11.61 11.54 -13.48
N LEU A 600 11.22 12.25 -14.54
CA LEU A 600 10.95 11.66 -15.86
C LEU A 600 12.20 11.06 -16.49
N HIS A 601 13.35 11.72 -16.38
CA HIS A 601 14.64 11.23 -16.87
C HIS A 601 14.99 9.87 -16.24
N TRP A 602 14.94 9.78 -14.91
CA TRP A 602 15.29 8.55 -14.19
C TRP A 602 14.25 7.45 -14.34
N MET A 603 12.99 7.79 -14.52
CA MET A 603 11.95 6.82 -14.84
C MET A 603 12.16 6.16 -16.21
N ARG A 604 12.57 6.92 -17.23
CA ARG A 604 12.94 6.37 -18.55
C ARG A 604 14.15 5.44 -18.44
N ILE A 605 15.15 5.80 -17.64
CA ILE A 605 16.32 4.95 -17.38
C ILE A 605 15.90 3.69 -16.62
N PHE A 606 15.05 3.82 -15.59
CA PHE A 606 14.52 2.68 -14.84
C PHE A 606 13.86 1.65 -15.77
N PHE A 607 12.89 2.03 -16.59
CA PHE A 607 12.21 1.07 -17.46
C PHE A 607 13.15 0.46 -18.50
N ARG A 608 14.03 1.26 -19.09
CA ARG A 608 15.03 0.76 -20.04
C ARG A 608 15.92 -0.30 -19.40
N ARG A 609 16.46 -0.03 -18.22
CA ARG A 609 17.33 -0.95 -17.49
C ARG A 609 16.56 -2.15 -16.95
N PHE A 610 15.41 -1.93 -16.35
CA PHE A 610 14.58 -3.00 -15.79
C PHE A 610 14.29 -4.10 -16.82
N PHE A 611 14.01 -3.73 -18.06
CA PHE A 611 13.80 -4.70 -19.14
C PHE A 611 15.12 -5.29 -19.67
N SER A 612 16.08 -4.47 -20.06
CA SER A 612 17.30 -4.92 -20.72
C SER A 612 18.19 -5.78 -19.82
N GLN A 613 18.08 -5.64 -18.50
CA GLN A 613 18.89 -6.39 -17.52
C GLN A 613 18.19 -7.62 -16.94
N GLN A 614 17.05 -8.02 -17.49
CA GLN A 614 16.31 -9.21 -17.00
C GLN A 614 17.13 -10.49 -17.02
N PHE A 615 18.02 -10.68 -18.00
CA PHE A 615 18.86 -11.89 -18.09
C PHE A 615 19.70 -12.12 -16.82
N LYS A 616 20.10 -11.05 -16.11
CA LYS A 616 20.82 -11.16 -14.84
C LYS A 616 19.92 -11.74 -13.75
N ARG A 617 18.65 -11.36 -13.74
CA ARG A 617 17.67 -11.85 -12.74
C ARG A 617 17.23 -13.29 -12.97
N SER A 618 17.36 -13.81 -14.20
CA SER A 618 17.00 -15.19 -14.53
C SER A 618 17.81 -16.23 -13.78
N CYS A 619 19.01 -15.88 -13.30
CA CYS A 619 19.91 -16.79 -12.56
C CYS A 619 20.21 -16.32 -11.13
N LEU A 620 19.31 -15.56 -10.50
CA LEU A 620 19.52 -15.09 -9.14
C LEU A 620 19.69 -16.23 -8.14
N PRO A 621 20.65 -16.10 -7.20
CA PRO A 621 20.78 -17.00 -6.07
C PRO A 621 19.51 -17.08 -5.23
N ASP A 622 19.39 -18.14 -4.43
CA ASP A 622 18.37 -18.22 -3.41
C ASP A 622 18.57 -17.13 -2.36
N GLY A 623 17.46 -16.57 -1.87
CA GLY A 623 17.43 -15.56 -0.81
C GLY A 623 16.04 -15.43 -0.22
N PRO A 624 15.88 -14.86 0.99
CA PRO A 624 14.60 -14.71 1.62
C PRO A 624 13.78 -13.59 0.97
N LYS A 625 12.48 -13.81 0.81
CA LYS A 625 11.53 -12.73 0.53
C LYS A 625 11.27 -11.99 1.83
N VAL A 626 11.63 -10.71 1.90
CA VAL A 626 11.48 -9.87 3.10
C VAL A 626 10.18 -9.06 3.04
N GLY A 627 10.00 -8.26 1.99
CA GLY A 627 8.85 -7.40 1.83
C GLY A 627 7.81 -7.95 0.85
N SER A 628 6.88 -7.08 0.46
CA SER A 628 5.81 -7.41 -0.50
C SER A 628 6.29 -7.60 -1.95
N VAL A 629 7.52 -7.19 -2.26
CA VAL A 629 8.12 -7.24 -3.61
C VAL A 629 9.36 -8.13 -3.60
N SER A 630 9.50 -9.00 -4.59
CA SER A 630 10.67 -9.82 -4.82
C SER A 630 10.94 -9.96 -6.32
N LEU A 631 12.22 -9.99 -6.71
CA LEU A 631 12.65 -10.17 -8.09
C LEU A 631 13.16 -11.60 -8.37
N SER A 632 12.99 -12.52 -7.42
CA SER A 632 13.35 -13.92 -7.64
C SER A 632 12.54 -14.52 -8.80
N PRO A 633 13.18 -15.16 -9.77
CA PRO A 633 12.48 -15.81 -10.89
C PRO A 633 11.64 -17.01 -10.45
N ARG A 634 11.84 -17.49 -9.23
CA ARG A 634 11.05 -18.54 -8.58
C ARG A 634 9.84 -18.00 -7.81
N GLY A 635 9.78 -16.69 -7.62
CA GLY A 635 8.79 -15.99 -6.80
C GLY A 635 7.87 -15.05 -7.59
N ASP A 636 7.87 -13.78 -7.22
CA ASP A 636 6.87 -12.79 -7.61
C ASP A 636 6.98 -12.33 -9.08
N TRP A 637 8.19 -12.30 -9.65
CA TRP A 637 8.40 -11.69 -10.95
C TRP A 637 9.02 -12.67 -11.96
N ARG A 638 8.26 -13.01 -12.99
CA ARG A 638 8.72 -13.83 -14.11
C ARG A 638 8.56 -13.05 -15.40
N MET A 639 9.66 -12.66 -16.01
CA MET A 639 9.67 -11.90 -17.26
C MET A 639 10.66 -12.58 -18.24
N PRO A 640 10.34 -12.69 -19.54
CA PRO A 640 11.28 -13.12 -20.55
C PRO A 640 12.46 -12.15 -20.63
N SER A 641 13.67 -12.65 -20.84
CA SER A 641 14.89 -11.83 -20.90
C SER A 641 14.97 -10.96 -22.16
N ASP A 642 14.16 -11.25 -23.16
CA ASP A 642 14.05 -10.56 -24.45
C ASP A 642 12.77 -9.69 -24.55
N ALA A 643 12.06 -9.49 -23.44
CA ALA A 643 10.92 -8.59 -23.41
C ALA A 643 11.34 -7.13 -23.69
N MET A 644 10.53 -6.42 -24.49
CA MET A 644 10.81 -5.04 -24.91
C MET A 644 10.11 -4.02 -24.03
N SER A 645 10.81 -2.96 -23.66
CA SER A 645 10.28 -1.83 -22.87
C SER A 645 9.48 -0.80 -23.68
N THR A 646 9.30 -1.01 -24.98
CA THR A 646 8.76 -0.01 -25.92
C THR A 646 7.43 0.58 -25.45
N ASN A 647 6.47 -0.25 -25.03
CA ASN A 647 5.16 0.25 -24.59
C ASN A 647 5.24 1.14 -23.35
N TRP A 648 6.11 0.78 -22.39
CA TRP A 648 6.33 1.58 -21.17
C TRP A 648 7.04 2.90 -21.46
N LEU A 649 7.99 2.90 -22.38
CA LEU A 649 8.72 4.11 -22.78
C LEU A 649 7.84 5.04 -23.65
N ASN A 650 7.05 4.50 -24.57
CA ASN A 650 6.13 5.29 -25.39
C ASN A 650 5.09 6.01 -24.53
N GLU A 651 4.63 5.43 -23.44
CA GLU A 651 3.69 6.08 -22.53
C GLU A 651 4.31 7.31 -21.82
N LEU A 652 5.63 7.35 -21.72
CA LEU A 652 6.38 8.48 -21.16
C LEU A 652 6.75 9.53 -22.23
N GLU A 653 6.50 9.24 -23.52
CA GLU A 653 6.71 10.21 -24.61
C GLU A 653 5.61 11.28 -24.54
N GLY A 654 6.02 12.55 -24.62
CA GLY A 654 5.09 13.69 -24.53
C GLY A 654 4.71 14.12 -23.11
N LEU A 655 5.21 13.43 -22.06
CA LEU A 655 5.14 13.92 -20.68
C LEU A 655 6.27 14.95 -20.44
N SER A 656 5.95 15.99 -19.69
CA SER A 656 6.87 17.11 -19.38
C SER A 656 6.95 17.34 -17.86
#